data_dca4e0cc9eac071eeb9055d7661ae197
#
_entry.id   dca4e0cc9eac071eeb9055d7661ae197
#
_cell.length_a   1.000
_cell.length_b   1.000
_cell.length_c   1.000
_cell.angle_alpha   90.00
_cell.angle_beta   90.00
_cell.angle_gamma   90.00
#
_symmetry.space_group_name_H-M   'P 1'
#
loop_
_entity.id
_entity.type
_entity.pdbx_description
1 polymer ?
#
loop_
_entity_poly.entity_id
_entity_poly.type
_entity_poly.pdbx_seq_one_letter_code
_entity_poly.pdbx_strand_id
1 'polypeptide(L)'
;MSYSVQNIRNVCLLGHSGNGKTALAESLLYMTGAIDRMGRGADGNTVCDYDPEETKRQISISTAVAPLEYKGCRINVLDTPGAFDFAGEVIEALRAADAAIIVCSAKDGVSVGLEKAWKYCEERNMPRFIYISKTDEDNSDYNATFEALRARFGNKIAPLVVPIWDEGKKVTGIIDVLNKRAYEMQDQKRVEIEIPEGKDAVIEEFNNALKESVAETSEEFMDKFFGGEDFTYAEMIQGLRQGVRELSLFPVLCGSAVNCMGSLMLLDDIVDLLPNPMEGNYHKATRQDGETEPFVVSPGGVPTAFVFKTVSDQYGKYSFVKVLSGTLTPDLPMVNARTGVSEKLGRLYTMRGKKATEVKELGCGDIGAIGKMEKVKTGDTLCDARKVVALKELPFAEPCYSVAIVPKTRGQEDKIAQGLARMNEEDPTFSVTNNAETHQMVLNGSGDMQVDVLVSKLKSRFNVEADLKPVRVPYREKIRKTVQKQGRHKKQTGGSGQFGDVWIRFEPQTEQDDMIFAEEVFGGSVPKNFFPAVEKGLREACAHGPLAGYPVVNLKAVLYDGSYHPVDSYEIAFKTAAQLAYKAALPEANPVLLEPVGELKVTVPDSYMGDVIGDLNKRRGRVMGMDPTGDGNQVISAEVPMAEMGSYAIDLRSMTQSRGSFTFHFVRYEDCPPAAQEKAIAEAKALQAAEEK
;
A
#
# COMPACT_ATOMS: atom_id res chain seq x y z
N MET A 1 34.02 4.04 5.88
CA MET A 1 34.71 2.73 5.98
C MET A 1 33.66 1.68 5.52
N SER A 2 34.13 0.66 4.80
CA SER A 2 33.25 -0.49 4.47
C SER A 2 33.26 -1.44 5.67
N TYR A 3 32.07 -1.88 6.09
CA TYR A 3 31.93 -2.84 7.19
C TYR A 3 31.95 -4.27 6.64
N SER A 4 32.53 -5.20 7.42
CA SER A 4 32.30 -6.62 7.14
C SER A 4 30.80 -6.94 7.27
N VAL A 5 30.26 -7.77 6.38
CA VAL A 5 28.86 -8.17 6.39
C VAL A 5 28.40 -8.76 7.74
N GLN A 6 29.32 -9.40 8.47
CA GLN A 6 29.07 -9.94 9.83
C GLN A 6 28.80 -8.83 10.86
N ASN A 7 29.33 -7.64 10.63
CA ASN A 7 29.20 -6.48 11.50
C ASN A 7 28.12 -5.50 10.99
N ILE A 8 27.16 -5.97 10.20
CA ILE A 8 26.01 -5.18 9.74
C ILE A 8 24.75 -5.76 10.37
N ARG A 9 23.83 -4.87 10.77
CA ARG A 9 22.47 -5.20 11.20
C ARG A 9 21.50 -4.28 10.48
N ASN A 10 20.57 -4.85 9.73
CA ASN A 10 19.50 -4.11 9.05
C ASN A 10 18.20 -4.40 9.78
N VAL A 11 17.68 -3.41 10.49
CA VAL A 11 16.56 -3.59 11.41
C VAL A 11 15.43 -2.62 11.06
N CYS A 12 14.22 -3.10 10.85
CA CYS A 12 13.04 -2.24 10.66
C CYS A 12 12.23 -2.10 11.96
N LEU A 13 11.80 -0.87 12.26
CA LEU A 13 10.88 -0.58 13.35
C LEU A 13 9.45 -0.69 12.84
N LEU A 14 8.68 -1.61 13.38
CA LEU A 14 7.28 -1.87 13.03
C LEU A 14 6.36 -1.53 14.20
N GLY A 15 5.07 -1.37 13.94
CA GLY A 15 4.05 -1.15 14.99
C GLY A 15 3.06 -0.06 14.60
N HIS A 16 2.07 0.14 15.47
CA HIS A 16 0.98 1.10 15.23
C HIS A 16 1.45 2.55 15.20
N SER A 17 0.66 3.41 14.57
CA SER A 17 0.89 4.87 14.63
C SER A 17 0.87 5.35 16.09
N GLY A 18 1.80 6.22 16.45
CA GLY A 18 1.88 6.74 17.82
C GLY A 18 2.61 5.82 18.83
N ASN A 19 3.02 4.59 18.50
CA ASN A 19 3.72 3.71 19.44
C ASN A 19 5.18 4.11 19.75
N GLY A 20 5.70 5.20 19.16
CA GLY A 20 7.03 5.72 19.48
C GLY A 20 8.18 5.16 18.67
N LYS A 21 7.95 4.62 17.47
CA LYS A 21 9.00 4.12 16.56
C LYS A 21 10.06 5.17 16.24
N THR A 22 9.63 6.32 15.73
CA THR A 22 10.52 7.45 15.41
C THR A 22 11.25 7.96 16.64
N ALA A 23 10.57 8.07 17.79
CA ALA A 23 11.23 8.45 19.05
C ALA A 23 12.31 7.42 19.46
N LEU A 24 12.06 6.12 19.24
CA LEU A 24 13.06 5.07 19.49
C LEU A 24 14.25 5.22 18.54
N ALA A 25 14.02 5.44 17.23
CA ALA A 25 15.10 5.70 16.28
C ALA A 25 15.95 6.90 16.69
N GLU A 26 15.33 8.02 17.09
CA GLU A 26 16.02 9.21 17.61
C GLU A 26 16.86 8.91 18.86
N SER A 27 16.31 8.14 19.81
CA SER A 27 17.03 7.73 21.01
C SER A 27 18.25 6.87 20.69
N LEU A 28 18.15 5.92 19.77
CA LEU A 28 19.27 5.07 19.35
C LEU A 28 20.37 5.92 18.66
N LEU A 29 19.98 6.84 17.77
CA LEU A 29 20.92 7.77 17.12
C LEU A 29 21.65 8.66 18.14
N TYR A 30 20.91 9.16 19.12
CA TYR A 30 21.45 10.05 20.14
C TYR A 30 22.43 9.31 21.08
N MET A 31 22.04 8.13 21.58
CA MET A 31 22.85 7.33 22.50
C MET A 31 24.15 6.82 21.88
N THR A 32 24.19 6.72 20.54
CA THR A 32 25.42 6.35 19.81
C THR A 32 26.26 7.55 19.36
N GLY A 33 25.83 8.78 19.67
CA GLY A 33 26.50 10.01 19.22
C GLY A 33 26.37 10.27 17.72
N ALA A 34 25.45 9.57 17.03
CA ALA A 34 25.18 9.80 15.61
C ALA A 34 24.51 11.16 15.37
N ILE A 35 23.81 11.69 16.38
CA ILE A 35 23.25 13.03 16.46
C ILE A 35 23.59 13.66 17.80
N ASP A 36 23.79 14.98 17.82
CA ASP A 36 24.17 15.74 19.03
C ASP A 36 22.96 16.08 19.90
N ARG A 37 21.77 16.08 19.33
CA ARG A 37 20.51 16.40 19.99
C ARG A 37 19.40 15.50 19.47
N MET A 38 18.63 14.93 20.40
CA MET A 38 17.48 14.11 20.07
C MET A 38 16.31 15.00 19.58
N GLY A 39 15.76 14.68 18.41
CA GLY A 39 14.57 15.33 17.86
C GLY A 39 13.30 14.88 18.55
N ARG A 40 12.23 15.65 18.37
CA ARG A 40 10.86 15.32 18.84
C ARG A 40 9.87 15.52 17.72
N GLY A 41 8.96 14.58 17.56
CA GLY A 41 7.92 14.65 16.53
C GLY A 41 7.06 15.91 16.66
N ALA A 42 6.71 16.32 17.90
CA ALA A 42 5.94 17.53 18.16
C ALA A 42 6.67 18.82 17.71
N ASP A 43 8.01 18.80 17.71
CA ASP A 43 8.83 19.95 17.30
C ASP A 43 9.16 19.91 15.79
N GLY A 44 8.78 18.82 15.09
CA GLY A 44 9.04 18.63 13.66
C GLY A 44 10.53 18.60 13.28
N ASN A 45 11.41 18.15 14.19
CA ASN A 45 12.87 18.21 14.05
C ASN A 45 13.55 16.85 14.19
N THR A 46 12.82 15.74 14.01
CA THR A 46 13.40 14.41 14.00
C THR A 46 14.20 14.15 12.72
N VAL A 47 15.12 13.23 12.79
CA VAL A 47 15.93 12.81 11.63
C VAL A 47 15.07 12.05 10.61
N CYS A 48 14.11 11.23 11.09
CA CYS A 48 13.36 10.33 10.26
C CYS A 48 12.15 11.00 9.59
N ASP A 49 11.42 11.86 10.31
CA ASP A 49 10.25 12.59 9.76
C ASP A 49 10.69 13.94 9.18
N TYR A 50 11.30 13.93 8.02
CA TYR A 50 11.88 15.12 7.39
C TYR A 50 11.09 15.67 6.19
N ASP A 51 10.08 14.94 5.69
CA ASP A 51 9.19 15.44 4.64
C ASP A 51 8.29 16.55 5.23
N PRO A 52 8.07 17.67 4.54
CA PRO A 52 7.16 18.71 4.99
C PRO A 52 5.76 18.23 5.36
N GLU A 53 5.25 17.19 4.71
CA GLU A 53 3.95 16.59 5.06
C GLU A 53 4.01 15.80 6.37
N GLU A 54 5.14 15.15 6.69
CA GLU A 54 5.35 14.45 7.96
C GLU A 54 5.40 15.44 9.11
N THR A 55 6.21 16.51 8.99
CA THR A 55 6.34 17.54 10.01
C THR A 55 5.02 18.29 10.25
N LYS A 56 4.29 18.62 9.18
CA LYS A 56 2.98 19.30 9.26
C LYS A 56 1.91 18.43 9.94
N ARG A 57 1.88 17.15 9.64
CA ARG A 57 0.88 16.20 10.15
C ARG A 57 1.31 15.53 11.45
N GLN A 58 2.58 15.64 11.82
CA GLN A 58 3.21 14.98 12.98
C GLN A 58 3.06 13.45 12.94
N ILE A 59 3.17 12.87 11.75
CA ILE A 59 3.14 11.43 11.50
C ILE A 59 4.19 11.05 10.46
N SER A 60 4.76 9.86 10.59
CA SER A 60 5.61 9.28 9.56
C SER A 60 4.77 8.84 8.36
N ILE A 61 5.19 9.21 7.18
CA ILE A 61 4.54 8.89 5.89
C ILE A 61 5.42 7.96 5.07
N SER A 62 6.73 8.12 5.18
CA SER A 62 7.72 7.45 4.34
C SER A 62 8.75 6.75 5.22
N THR A 63 9.22 5.58 4.80
CA THR A 63 10.30 4.88 5.52
C THR A 63 11.60 5.67 5.42
N ALA A 64 12.19 5.97 6.57
CA ALA A 64 13.47 6.64 6.68
C ALA A 64 14.59 5.66 7.06
N VAL A 65 15.78 5.88 6.53
CA VAL A 65 16.98 5.13 6.89
C VAL A 65 17.80 5.94 7.87
N ALA A 66 18.09 5.36 9.04
CA ALA A 66 18.83 5.99 10.14
C ALA A 66 20.03 5.10 10.54
N PRO A 67 21.15 5.18 9.82
CA PRO A 67 22.33 4.41 10.12
C PRO A 67 23.10 4.98 11.33
N LEU A 68 23.57 4.06 12.17
CA LEU A 68 24.40 4.35 13.34
C LEU A 68 25.51 3.31 13.50
N GLU A 69 26.49 3.62 14.34
CA GLU A 69 27.60 2.76 14.64
C GLU A 69 27.62 2.44 16.14
N TYR A 70 27.68 1.16 16.48
CA TYR A 70 27.73 0.72 17.87
C TYR A 70 28.56 -0.55 18.03
N LYS A 71 29.50 -0.57 18.99
CA LYS A 71 30.43 -1.70 19.27
C LYS A 71 31.08 -2.30 18.00
N GLY A 72 31.48 -1.44 17.05
CA GLY A 72 32.10 -1.89 15.79
C GLY A 72 31.15 -2.44 14.75
N CYS A 73 29.83 -2.44 15.03
CA CYS A 73 28.78 -2.80 14.09
C CYS A 73 28.15 -1.57 13.45
N ARG A 74 27.77 -1.71 12.18
CA ARG A 74 26.90 -0.81 11.44
C ARG A 74 25.46 -1.28 11.63
N ILE A 75 24.62 -0.46 12.24
CA ILE A 75 23.19 -0.73 12.39
C ILE A 75 22.41 0.23 11.49
N ASN A 76 21.72 -0.30 10.49
CA ASN A 76 20.82 0.46 9.65
C ASN A 76 19.40 0.31 10.20
N VAL A 77 18.92 1.34 10.90
CA VAL A 77 17.56 1.39 11.40
C VAL A 77 16.66 1.93 10.30
N LEU A 78 15.61 1.18 9.96
CA LEU A 78 14.57 1.57 9.01
C LEU A 78 13.33 1.95 9.82
N ASP A 79 13.09 3.25 9.98
CA ASP A 79 11.92 3.76 10.68
C ASP A 79 10.72 3.78 9.71
N THR A 80 9.65 3.03 10.03
CA THR A 80 8.50 2.85 9.15
C THR A 80 7.27 3.62 9.62
N PRO A 81 6.41 4.08 8.71
CA PRO A 81 5.12 4.65 9.08
C PRO A 81 4.24 3.61 9.77
N GLY A 82 3.40 4.08 10.71
CA GLY A 82 2.47 3.23 11.45
C GLY A 82 1.02 3.33 10.95
N ALA A 83 0.71 4.29 10.09
CA ALA A 83 -0.61 4.43 9.48
C ALA A 83 -0.77 3.43 8.32
N PHE A 84 -1.93 2.77 8.26
CA PHE A 84 -2.18 1.69 7.30
C PHE A 84 -2.21 2.14 5.84
N ASP A 85 -2.47 3.42 5.60
CA ASP A 85 -2.43 4.02 4.27
C ASP A 85 -1.04 3.97 3.63
N PHE A 86 0.01 3.89 4.46
CA PHE A 86 1.40 3.83 4.04
C PHE A 86 2.01 2.43 4.22
N ALA A 87 1.19 1.37 4.20
CA ALA A 87 1.66 -0.01 4.33
C ALA A 87 2.67 -0.42 3.25
N GLY A 88 2.65 0.21 2.08
CA GLY A 88 3.65 0.01 1.04
C GLY A 88 5.07 0.30 1.51
N GLU A 89 5.26 1.38 2.24
CA GLU A 89 6.53 1.77 2.84
C GLU A 89 7.05 0.73 3.85
N VAL A 90 6.13 0.09 4.59
CA VAL A 90 6.46 -1.02 5.50
C VAL A 90 6.94 -2.24 4.70
N ILE A 91 6.31 -2.55 3.57
CA ILE A 91 6.70 -3.65 2.67
C ILE A 91 8.11 -3.41 2.10
N GLU A 92 8.42 -2.17 1.71
CA GLU A 92 9.75 -1.76 1.24
C GLU A 92 10.82 -1.96 2.32
N ALA A 93 10.56 -1.48 3.55
CA ALA A 93 11.46 -1.64 4.69
C ALA A 93 11.71 -3.11 5.04
N LEU A 94 10.65 -3.93 5.09
CA LEU A 94 10.74 -5.36 5.35
C LEU A 94 11.59 -6.10 4.30
N ARG A 95 11.64 -5.58 3.08
CA ARG A 95 12.48 -6.17 2.01
C ARG A 95 13.96 -5.86 2.20
N ALA A 96 14.26 -4.71 2.78
CA ALA A 96 15.64 -4.27 3.06
C ALA A 96 16.17 -4.78 4.41
N ALA A 97 15.31 -4.97 5.39
CA ALA A 97 15.70 -5.44 6.72
C ALA A 97 16.04 -6.94 6.77
N ASP A 98 16.83 -7.35 7.75
CA ASP A 98 17.13 -8.74 8.09
C ASP A 98 16.43 -9.16 9.38
N ALA A 99 15.98 -8.20 10.18
CA ALA A 99 15.21 -8.40 11.40
C ALA A 99 14.25 -7.23 11.64
N ALA A 100 13.30 -7.42 12.54
CA ALA A 100 12.33 -6.40 12.93
C ALA A 100 12.33 -6.15 14.44
N ILE A 101 11.99 -4.94 14.83
CA ILE A 101 11.62 -4.58 16.20
C ILE A 101 10.17 -4.09 16.15
N ILE A 102 9.27 -4.85 16.76
CA ILE A 102 7.85 -4.49 16.84
C ILE A 102 7.65 -3.64 18.09
N VAL A 103 7.38 -2.36 17.87
CA VAL A 103 7.19 -1.39 18.97
C VAL A 103 5.74 -1.40 19.42
N CYS A 104 5.53 -1.72 20.70
CA CYS A 104 4.27 -1.78 21.40
C CYS A 104 4.24 -0.72 22.50
N SER A 105 3.14 0.01 22.64
CA SER A 105 3.00 1.00 23.72
C SER A 105 2.53 0.31 24.99
N ALA A 106 3.21 0.54 26.12
CA ALA A 106 2.76 0.05 27.44
C ALA A 106 1.41 0.63 27.88
N LYS A 107 0.99 1.72 27.24
CA LYS A 107 -0.29 2.40 27.50
C LYS A 107 -1.43 1.82 26.67
N ASP A 108 -1.16 1.51 25.40
CA ASP A 108 -2.20 1.09 24.44
C ASP A 108 -2.29 -0.45 24.31
N GLY A 109 -1.27 -1.18 24.81
CA GLY A 109 -1.23 -2.63 24.77
C GLY A 109 -1.14 -3.21 23.35
N VAL A 110 -1.75 -4.39 23.14
CA VAL A 110 -1.76 -5.08 21.85
C VAL A 110 -2.70 -4.35 20.87
N SER A 111 -2.13 -3.66 19.90
CA SER A 111 -2.85 -2.88 18.90
C SER A 111 -2.94 -3.61 17.56
N VAL A 112 -3.88 -3.19 16.69
CA VAL A 112 -4.00 -3.73 15.32
C VAL A 112 -2.72 -3.59 14.50
N GLY A 113 -1.99 -2.48 14.68
CA GLY A 113 -0.72 -2.28 13.99
C GLY A 113 0.36 -3.27 14.44
N LEU A 114 0.33 -3.69 15.70
CA LEU A 114 1.20 -4.75 16.22
C LEU A 114 0.82 -6.11 15.63
N GLU A 115 -0.47 -6.45 15.60
CA GLU A 115 -0.96 -7.70 15.00
C GLU A 115 -0.56 -7.81 13.51
N LYS A 116 -0.71 -6.72 12.75
CA LYS A 116 -0.27 -6.65 11.34
C LYS A 116 1.24 -6.77 11.20
N ALA A 117 2.00 -6.07 12.03
CA ALA A 117 3.46 -6.16 12.03
C ALA A 117 3.93 -7.59 12.32
N TRP A 118 3.30 -8.26 13.28
CA TRP A 118 3.57 -9.65 13.58
C TRP A 118 3.30 -10.55 12.36
N LYS A 119 2.13 -10.41 11.73
CA LYS A 119 1.76 -11.17 10.52
C LYS A 119 2.76 -10.95 9.38
N TYR A 120 3.19 -9.73 9.12
CA TYR A 120 4.22 -9.43 8.11
C TYR A 120 5.53 -10.15 8.39
N CYS A 121 5.94 -10.24 9.65
CA CYS A 121 7.14 -10.98 10.05
C CYS A 121 6.95 -12.49 9.91
N GLU A 122 5.78 -13.04 10.25
CA GLU A 122 5.47 -14.47 10.07
C GLU A 122 5.51 -14.88 8.59
N GLU A 123 4.84 -14.14 7.72
CA GLU A 123 4.81 -14.41 6.27
C GLU A 123 6.21 -14.43 5.63
N ARG A 124 7.18 -13.77 6.26
CA ARG A 124 8.56 -13.65 5.78
C ARG A 124 9.56 -14.49 6.58
N ASN A 125 9.11 -15.21 7.60
CA ASN A 125 9.99 -15.89 8.56
C ASN A 125 11.07 -14.93 9.09
N MET A 126 10.67 -13.71 9.47
CA MET A 126 11.59 -12.66 9.88
C MET A 126 11.88 -12.72 11.38
N PRO A 127 13.15 -12.82 11.81
CA PRO A 127 13.58 -12.66 13.18
C PRO A 127 13.11 -11.33 13.75
N ARG A 128 12.65 -11.33 15.01
CA ARG A 128 12.04 -10.13 15.59
C ARG A 128 12.17 -10.04 17.09
N PHE A 129 12.24 -8.81 17.58
CA PHE A 129 12.05 -8.43 18.97
C PHE A 129 10.70 -7.72 19.13
N ILE A 130 10.20 -7.71 20.35
CA ILE A 130 9.15 -6.79 20.78
C ILE A 130 9.78 -5.77 21.72
N TYR A 131 9.48 -4.48 21.48
CA TYR A 131 9.92 -3.40 22.36
C TYR A 131 8.70 -2.71 22.96
N ILE A 132 8.50 -2.88 24.28
CA ILE A 132 7.43 -2.21 25.03
C ILE A 132 7.91 -0.80 25.36
N SER A 133 7.41 0.17 24.62
CA SER A 133 7.74 1.59 24.71
C SER A 133 6.84 2.34 25.68
N LYS A 134 7.14 3.63 25.94
CA LYS A 134 6.30 4.55 26.71
C LYS A 134 6.04 4.08 28.14
N THR A 135 7.00 3.41 28.73
CA THR A 135 6.91 2.92 30.11
C THR A 135 6.91 4.04 31.14
N ASP A 136 7.28 5.26 30.73
CA ASP A 136 7.32 6.48 31.51
C ASP A 136 6.04 7.32 31.45
N GLU A 137 5.10 6.99 30.55
CA GLU A 137 3.84 7.72 30.42
C GLU A 137 2.85 7.33 31.52
N ASP A 138 1.97 8.28 31.89
CA ASP A 138 0.87 8.00 32.82
C ASP A 138 -0.07 6.94 32.24
N ASN A 139 -0.55 6.05 33.11
CA ASN A 139 -1.39 4.87 32.79
C ASN A 139 -0.67 3.81 31.91
N SER A 140 0.65 3.79 31.86
CA SER A 140 1.38 2.67 31.28
C SER A 140 1.35 1.46 32.21
N ASP A 141 1.13 0.25 31.66
CA ASP A 141 1.16 -1.00 32.38
C ASP A 141 1.94 -2.06 31.59
N TYR A 142 3.21 -2.22 31.97
CA TYR A 142 4.07 -3.22 31.35
C TYR A 142 3.54 -4.65 31.56
N ASN A 143 3.12 -4.99 32.79
CA ASN A 143 2.70 -6.36 33.09
C ASN A 143 1.44 -6.75 32.30
N ALA A 144 0.42 -5.88 32.29
CA ALA A 144 -0.78 -6.14 31.50
C ALA A 144 -0.47 -6.27 30.02
N THR A 145 0.43 -5.42 29.48
CA THR A 145 0.87 -5.47 28.08
C THR A 145 1.64 -6.76 27.78
N PHE A 146 2.57 -7.16 28.65
CA PHE A 146 3.35 -8.38 28.50
C PHE A 146 2.47 -9.63 28.52
N GLU A 147 1.54 -9.74 29.48
CA GLU A 147 0.60 -10.86 29.54
C GLU A 147 -0.34 -10.91 28.34
N ALA A 148 -0.77 -9.75 27.84
CA ALA A 148 -1.58 -9.69 26.61
C ALA A 148 -0.78 -10.18 25.38
N LEU A 149 0.51 -9.85 25.30
CA LEU A 149 1.41 -10.37 24.26
C LEU A 149 1.57 -11.89 24.35
N ARG A 150 1.79 -12.44 25.57
CA ARG A 150 1.88 -13.90 25.78
C ARG A 150 0.56 -14.61 25.44
N ALA A 151 -0.56 -14.07 25.85
CA ALA A 151 -1.88 -14.62 25.53
C ALA A 151 -2.14 -14.63 24.02
N ARG A 152 -1.66 -13.61 23.28
CA ARG A 152 -1.91 -13.47 21.84
C ARG A 152 -0.92 -14.26 20.98
N PHE A 153 0.36 -14.31 21.35
CA PHE A 153 1.45 -14.85 20.52
C PHE A 153 2.12 -16.11 21.12
N GLY A 154 1.70 -16.53 22.29
CA GLY A 154 2.14 -17.77 22.93
C GLY A 154 3.39 -17.65 23.81
N ASN A 155 3.83 -18.78 24.34
CA ASN A 155 4.91 -18.88 25.34
C ASN A 155 6.31 -18.62 24.78
N LYS A 156 6.47 -18.49 23.46
CA LYS A 156 7.73 -18.12 22.84
C LYS A 156 8.15 -16.65 23.10
N ILE A 157 7.25 -15.88 23.71
CA ILE A 157 7.50 -14.50 24.14
C ILE A 157 8.25 -14.54 25.48
N ALA A 158 9.49 -14.08 25.50
CA ALA A 158 10.35 -14.13 26.67
C ALA A 158 10.94 -12.76 27.03
N PRO A 159 10.85 -12.31 28.30
CA PRO A 159 11.34 -11.01 28.71
C PRO A 159 12.86 -11.05 28.90
N LEU A 160 13.60 -10.23 28.12
CA LEU A 160 15.02 -9.96 28.33
C LEU A 160 15.25 -8.76 29.23
N VAL A 161 14.39 -7.75 29.13
CA VAL A 161 14.48 -6.52 29.90
C VAL A 161 13.13 -6.23 30.54
N VAL A 162 13.11 -6.05 31.84
CA VAL A 162 11.92 -5.73 32.64
C VAL A 162 12.08 -4.40 33.37
N PRO A 163 10.99 -3.63 33.56
CA PRO A 163 11.12 -2.33 34.20
C PRO A 163 11.11 -2.41 35.73
N ILE A 164 11.73 -1.39 36.37
CA ILE A 164 11.66 -1.12 37.80
C ILE A 164 10.70 0.04 38.01
N TRP A 165 9.75 -0.09 38.95
CA TRP A 165 8.77 0.95 39.28
C TRP A 165 9.02 1.52 40.67
N ASP A 166 8.74 2.80 40.82
CA ASP A 166 8.56 3.42 42.12
C ASP A 166 7.15 3.15 42.70
N GLU A 167 6.89 3.65 43.91
CA GLU A 167 5.56 3.55 44.57
C GLU A 167 4.45 4.24 43.75
N GLY A 168 4.78 5.20 42.92
CA GLY A 168 3.88 5.94 42.01
C GLY A 168 3.63 5.25 40.69
N LYS A 169 4.12 4.02 40.51
CA LYS A 169 4.09 3.24 39.24
C LYS A 169 4.81 3.90 38.05
N LYS A 170 5.77 4.79 38.32
CA LYS A 170 6.66 5.32 37.29
C LYS A 170 7.88 4.42 37.14
N VAL A 171 8.28 4.17 35.89
CA VAL A 171 9.47 3.39 35.61
C VAL A 171 10.70 4.24 35.88
N THR A 172 11.53 3.79 36.81
CA THR A 172 12.75 4.46 37.28
C THR A 172 14.00 3.79 36.78
N GLY A 173 13.92 2.51 36.40
CA GLY A 173 15.04 1.73 35.91
C GLY A 173 14.60 0.49 35.13
N ILE A 174 15.56 -0.29 34.74
CA ILE A 174 15.36 -1.56 34.02
C ILE A 174 16.25 -2.66 34.60
N ILE A 175 15.82 -3.89 34.47
CA ILE A 175 16.59 -5.07 34.86
C ILE A 175 16.89 -5.89 33.60
N ASP A 176 18.17 -6.19 33.41
CA ASP A 176 18.67 -7.19 32.50
C ASP A 176 18.47 -8.58 33.11
N VAL A 177 17.51 -9.32 32.59
CA VAL A 177 17.15 -10.65 33.09
C VAL A 177 18.26 -11.67 32.85
N LEU A 178 18.98 -11.53 31.72
CA LEU A 178 20.05 -12.44 31.36
C LEU A 178 21.25 -12.33 32.29
N ASN A 179 21.69 -11.11 32.58
CA ASN A 179 22.84 -10.83 33.45
C ASN A 179 22.45 -10.69 34.92
N LYS A 180 21.16 -10.63 35.25
CA LYS A 180 20.64 -10.36 36.61
C LYS A 180 21.20 -9.07 37.18
N ARG A 181 21.14 -7.97 36.39
CA ARG A 181 21.65 -6.65 36.77
C ARG A 181 20.59 -5.59 36.56
N ALA A 182 20.57 -4.60 37.44
CA ALA A 182 19.66 -3.47 37.35
C ALA A 182 20.41 -2.19 36.96
N TYR A 183 19.70 -1.35 36.17
CA TYR A 183 20.25 -0.11 35.66
C TYR A 183 19.25 1.01 35.74
N GLU A 184 19.75 2.22 35.98
CA GLU A 184 19.01 3.46 35.77
C GLU A 184 19.74 4.40 34.82
N MET A 185 19.06 5.42 34.32
CA MET A 185 19.66 6.45 33.47
C MET A 185 19.93 7.71 34.31
N GLN A 186 21.21 8.05 34.45
CA GLN A 186 21.66 9.29 35.09
C GLN A 186 22.49 10.09 34.09
N ASP A 187 22.10 11.33 33.83
CA ASP A 187 22.78 12.22 32.87
C ASP A 187 23.12 11.52 31.54
N GLN A 188 22.13 10.77 30.99
CA GLN A 188 22.24 10.00 29.74
C GLN A 188 23.29 8.87 29.76
N LYS A 189 23.69 8.44 30.94
CA LYS A 189 24.56 7.29 31.12
C LYS A 189 23.82 6.17 31.82
N ARG A 190 24.06 4.95 31.37
CA ARG A 190 23.60 3.75 32.06
C ARG A 190 24.42 3.53 33.32
N VAL A 191 23.79 3.60 34.48
CA VAL A 191 24.41 3.39 35.78
C VAL A 191 23.82 2.11 36.38
N GLU A 192 24.71 1.20 36.82
CA GLU A 192 24.32 -0.03 37.50
C GLU A 192 23.87 0.29 38.92
N ILE A 193 22.76 -0.28 39.34
CA ILE A 193 22.16 -0.13 40.67
C ILE A 193 21.90 -1.53 41.29
N GLU A 194 21.64 -1.58 42.58
CA GLU A 194 21.23 -2.82 43.24
C GLU A 194 19.80 -3.21 42.77
N ILE A 195 19.58 -4.51 42.63
CA ILE A 195 18.24 -5.03 42.30
C ILE A 195 17.29 -4.70 43.45
N PRO A 196 16.12 -4.07 43.21
CA PRO A 196 15.18 -3.74 44.26
C PRO A 196 14.69 -4.98 45.00
N GLU A 197 14.52 -4.86 46.32
CA GLU A 197 14.02 -5.94 47.17
C GLU A 197 12.69 -6.54 46.64
N GLY A 198 12.56 -7.87 46.69
CA GLY A 198 11.37 -8.59 46.24
C GLY A 198 11.28 -8.86 44.75
N LYS A 199 12.24 -8.43 43.95
CA LYS A 199 12.30 -8.72 42.49
C LYS A 199 13.09 -9.98 42.15
N ASP A 200 13.91 -10.49 43.07
CA ASP A 200 14.82 -11.63 42.80
C ASP A 200 14.06 -12.88 42.32
N ALA A 201 12.91 -13.21 42.93
CA ALA A 201 12.14 -14.39 42.56
C ALA A 201 11.58 -14.33 41.13
N VAL A 202 11.10 -13.14 40.68
CA VAL A 202 10.56 -12.94 39.34
C VAL A 202 11.68 -12.96 38.32
N ILE A 203 12.84 -12.36 38.63
CA ILE A 203 14.02 -12.37 37.76
C ILE A 203 14.52 -13.80 37.58
N GLU A 204 14.56 -14.59 38.66
CA GLU A 204 14.98 -15.98 38.62
C GLU A 204 14.03 -16.84 37.79
N GLU A 205 12.72 -16.63 37.92
CA GLU A 205 11.70 -17.30 37.11
C GLU A 205 11.91 -17.00 35.60
N PHE A 206 12.09 -15.72 35.23
CA PHE A 206 12.31 -15.32 33.83
C PHE A 206 13.68 -15.82 33.31
N ASN A 207 14.73 -15.76 34.12
CA ASN A 207 16.03 -16.28 33.73
C ASN A 207 15.98 -17.79 33.49
N ASN A 208 15.26 -18.55 34.34
CA ASN A 208 15.08 -19.98 34.14
C ASN A 208 14.26 -20.28 32.87
N ALA A 209 13.23 -19.51 32.58
CA ALA A 209 12.48 -19.63 31.32
C ALA A 209 13.38 -19.36 30.08
N LEU A 210 14.31 -18.40 30.17
CA LEU A 210 15.30 -18.17 29.11
C LEU A 210 16.25 -19.35 28.97
N LYS A 211 16.73 -19.95 30.10
CA LYS A 211 17.57 -21.14 30.07
C LYS A 211 16.87 -22.35 29.43
N GLU A 212 15.60 -22.56 29.75
CA GLU A 212 14.77 -23.60 29.11
C GLU A 212 14.69 -23.37 27.60
N SER A 213 14.41 -22.15 27.17
CA SER A 213 14.37 -21.81 25.75
C SER A 213 15.71 -22.01 25.04
N VAL A 214 16.84 -21.72 25.71
CA VAL A 214 18.18 -21.99 25.20
C VAL A 214 18.44 -23.49 25.11
N ALA A 215 18.02 -24.28 26.11
CA ALA A 215 18.18 -25.72 26.12
C ALA A 215 17.48 -26.38 24.90
N GLU A 216 16.34 -25.88 24.51
CA GLU A 216 15.58 -26.38 23.34
C GLU A 216 16.28 -26.14 21.99
N THR A 217 17.34 -25.31 21.93
CA THR A 217 17.98 -24.94 20.65
C THR A 217 18.99 -25.98 20.14
N SER A 218 19.54 -26.83 21.01
CA SER A 218 20.46 -27.91 20.59
C SER A 218 20.46 -29.09 21.58
N GLU A 219 20.80 -30.29 21.08
CA GLU A 219 20.95 -31.47 21.94
C GLU A 219 22.00 -31.28 23.04
N GLU A 220 23.12 -30.61 22.73
CA GLU A 220 24.19 -30.30 23.67
C GLU A 220 23.69 -29.41 24.82
N PHE A 221 22.91 -28.37 24.51
CA PHE A 221 22.34 -27.48 25.52
C PHE A 221 21.26 -28.18 26.34
N MET A 222 20.48 -29.07 25.73
CA MET A 222 19.50 -29.89 26.40
C MET A 222 20.11 -30.84 27.41
N ASP A 223 21.17 -31.54 27.03
CA ASP A 223 21.91 -32.47 27.91
C ASP A 223 22.53 -31.71 29.10
N LYS A 224 23.10 -30.53 28.85
CA LYS A 224 23.66 -29.66 29.88
C LYS A 224 22.61 -29.19 30.89
N PHE A 225 21.44 -28.74 30.39
CA PHE A 225 20.33 -28.28 31.23
C PHE A 225 19.76 -29.42 32.14
N PHE A 226 19.52 -30.58 31.56
CA PHE A 226 19.05 -31.73 32.33
C PHE A 226 20.13 -32.32 33.26
N GLY A 227 21.38 -32.09 32.92
CA GLY A 227 22.51 -32.42 33.81
C GLY A 227 22.64 -31.53 35.05
N GLY A 228 21.85 -30.44 35.09
CA GLY A 228 21.89 -29.45 36.18
C GLY A 228 23.10 -28.52 36.11
N GLU A 229 23.74 -28.39 34.95
CA GLU A 229 24.83 -27.47 34.73
C GLU A 229 24.31 -26.09 34.27
N ASP A 230 24.90 -25.02 34.83
CA ASP A 230 24.57 -23.67 34.40
C ASP A 230 25.20 -23.31 33.05
N PHE A 231 24.46 -22.52 32.27
CA PHE A 231 25.00 -21.95 31.04
C PHE A 231 25.94 -20.77 31.33
N THR A 232 27.03 -20.70 30.60
CA THR A 232 27.82 -19.50 30.52
C THR A 232 27.11 -18.41 29.75
N TYR A 233 27.49 -17.14 29.94
CA TYR A 233 26.92 -16.02 29.18
C TYR A 233 27.06 -16.22 27.67
N ALA A 234 28.19 -16.74 27.19
CA ALA A 234 28.43 -16.99 25.78
C ALA A 234 27.47 -18.07 25.22
N GLU A 235 27.20 -19.13 25.96
CA GLU A 235 26.25 -20.18 25.59
C GLU A 235 24.81 -19.64 25.59
N MET A 236 24.45 -18.82 26.58
CA MET A 236 23.13 -18.15 26.60
C MET A 236 22.94 -17.27 25.35
N ILE A 237 23.93 -16.43 25.00
CA ILE A 237 23.86 -15.59 23.79
C ILE A 237 23.78 -16.46 22.54
N GLN A 238 24.56 -17.54 22.46
CA GLN A 238 24.52 -18.45 21.30
C GLN A 238 23.13 -19.08 21.14
N GLY A 239 22.58 -19.64 22.22
CA GLY A 239 21.25 -20.26 22.16
C GLY A 239 20.14 -19.27 21.91
N LEU A 240 20.14 -18.09 22.55
CA LEU A 240 19.16 -17.04 22.31
C LEU A 240 19.22 -16.54 20.85
N ARG A 241 20.42 -16.32 20.29
CA ARG A 241 20.62 -15.94 18.90
C ARG A 241 20.05 -17.00 17.93
N GLN A 242 20.31 -18.28 18.24
CA GLN A 242 19.74 -19.39 17.47
C GLN A 242 18.24 -19.42 17.55
N GLY A 243 17.66 -19.33 18.75
CA GLY A 243 16.20 -19.30 18.97
C GLY A 243 15.50 -18.14 18.23
N VAL A 244 16.10 -16.93 18.26
CA VAL A 244 15.60 -15.77 17.52
C VAL A 244 15.63 -16.02 16.01
N ARG A 245 16.72 -16.57 15.49
CA ARG A 245 16.89 -16.88 14.06
C ARG A 245 15.92 -17.96 13.59
N GLU A 246 15.69 -18.99 14.40
CA GLU A 246 14.79 -20.12 14.10
C GLU A 246 13.32 -19.84 14.44
N LEU A 247 13.01 -18.66 14.97
CA LEU A 247 11.67 -18.22 15.35
C LEU A 247 11.04 -19.10 16.45
N SER A 248 11.88 -19.71 17.27
CA SER A 248 11.46 -20.45 18.45
C SER A 248 11.35 -19.56 19.69
N LEU A 249 11.99 -18.38 19.68
CA LEU A 249 12.02 -17.40 20.75
C LEU A 249 11.83 -15.98 20.22
N PHE A 250 11.03 -15.17 20.91
CA PHE A 250 10.80 -13.76 20.62
C PHE A 250 11.09 -12.91 21.86
N PRO A 251 12.29 -12.30 21.93
CA PRO A 251 12.68 -11.45 23.04
C PRO A 251 11.81 -10.22 23.20
N VAL A 252 11.45 -9.91 24.45
CA VAL A 252 10.74 -8.68 24.83
C VAL A 252 11.68 -7.79 25.63
N LEU A 253 11.82 -6.58 25.13
CA LEU A 253 12.56 -5.49 25.80
C LEU A 253 11.57 -4.39 26.15
N CYS A 254 11.98 -3.48 27.00
CA CYS A 254 11.16 -2.34 27.36
C CYS A 254 11.99 -1.08 27.61
N GLY A 255 11.32 0.07 27.59
CA GLY A 255 11.96 1.32 27.96
C GLY A 255 11.17 2.56 27.58
N SER A 256 11.82 3.70 27.75
CA SER A 256 11.35 5.01 27.33
C SER A 256 12.36 5.63 26.37
N ALA A 257 11.91 5.88 25.14
CA ALA A 257 12.73 6.58 24.14
C ALA A 257 13.05 8.02 24.56
N VAL A 258 12.10 8.72 25.19
CA VAL A 258 12.27 10.13 25.61
C VAL A 258 13.37 10.28 26.68
N ASN A 259 13.47 9.32 27.58
CA ASN A 259 14.46 9.29 28.64
C ASN A 259 15.67 8.42 28.30
N CYS A 260 15.75 7.88 27.07
CA CYS A 260 16.77 6.95 26.60
C CYS A 260 16.90 5.68 27.47
N MET A 261 15.91 5.39 28.31
CA MET A 261 15.90 4.21 29.18
C MET A 261 15.69 2.95 28.33
N GLY A 262 16.55 1.96 28.47
CA GLY A 262 16.51 0.73 27.68
C GLY A 262 17.17 0.81 26.31
N SER A 263 17.50 2.01 25.79
CA SER A 263 18.06 2.16 24.44
C SER A 263 19.44 1.51 24.27
N LEU A 264 20.33 1.61 25.26
CA LEU A 264 21.63 0.92 25.22
C LEU A 264 21.50 -0.60 25.34
N MET A 265 20.51 -1.09 26.12
CA MET A 265 20.23 -2.52 26.19
C MET A 265 19.74 -3.05 24.85
N LEU A 266 18.81 -2.32 24.23
CA LEU A 266 18.33 -2.68 22.89
C LEU A 266 19.48 -2.71 21.87
N LEU A 267 20.42 -1.76 21.92
CA LEU A 267 21.61 -1.76 21.03
C LEU A 267 22.52 -2.95 21.30
N ASP A 268 22.73 -3.33 22.56
CA ASP A 268 23.48 -4.52 22.94
C ASP A 268 22.82 -5.77 22.32
N ASP A 269 21.53 -5.96 22.54
CA ASP A 269 20.78 -7.12 22.05
C ASP A 269 20.66 -7.15 20.51
N ILE A 270 20.57 -6.00 19.84
CA ILE A 270 20.63 -5.93 18.37
C ILE A 270 21.95 -6.50 17.85
N VAL A 271 23.07 -6.14 18.46
CA VAL A 271 24.40 -6.63 18.06
C VAL A 271 24.53 -8.11 18.36
N ASP A 272 24.14 -8.54 19.55
CA ASP A 272 24.42 -9.88 20.07
C ASP A 272 23.43 -10.93 19.55
N LEU A 273 22.16 -10.60 19.38
CA LEU A 273 21.10 -11.58 19.10
C LEU A 273 20.51 -11.52 17.70
N LEU A 274 20.45 -10.34 17.04
CA LEU A 274 19.87 -10.26 15.71
C LEU A 274 20.83 -10.75 14.62
N PRO A 275 20.29 -11.35 13.54
CA PRO A 275 21.12 -11.86 12.46
C PRO A 275 21.83 -10.76 11.68
N ASN A 276 22.98 -11.09 11.12
CA ASN A 276 23.62 -10.31 10.07
C ASN A 276 23.00 -10.65 8.70
N PRO A 277 23.29 -9.89 7.63
CA PRO A 277 22.66 -10.09 6.31
C PRO A 277 22.91 -11.47 5.69
N MET A 278 23.96 -12.21 6.08
CA MET A 278 24.19 -13.58 5.60
C MET A 278 23.35 -14.64 6.33
N GLU A 279 22.88 -14.32 7.52
CA GLU A 279 22.05 -15.18 8.36
C GLU A 279 20.56 -14.85 8.23
N GLY A 280 20.21 -13.74 7.57
CA GLY A 280 18.86 -13.30 7.32
C GLY A 280 18.08 -14.18 6.34
N ASN A 281 16.82 -13.84 6.13
CA ASN A 281 15.95 -14.61 5.26
C ASN A 281 16.44 -14.67 3.82
N TYR A 282 16.33 -15.86 3.26
CA TYR A 282 16.71 -16.14 1.88
C TYR A 282 15.80 -15.42 0.91
N HIS A 283 16.41 -14.60 0.07
CA HIS A 283 15.72 -14.04 -1.08
C HIS A 283 15.57 -15.12 -2.15
N LYS A 284 14.39 -15.20 -2.77
CA LYS A 284 14.22 -16.02 -3.98
C LYS A 284 14.49 -15.13 -5.19
N ALA A 285 15.32 -15.62 -6.09
CA ALA A 285 15.65 -14.95 -7.34
C ALA A 285 15.23 -15.79 -8.53
N THR A 286 14.70 -15.13 -9.56
CA THR A 286 14.34 -15.76 -10.82
C THR A 286 15.41 -15.43 -11.85
N ARG A 287 15.96 -16.45 -12.50
CA ARG A 287 16.94 -16.33 -13.57
C ARG A 287 16.26 -15.96 -14.89
N GLN A 288 17.05 -15.58 -15.89
CA GLN A 288 16.52 -15.22 -17.23
C GLN A 288 15.80 -16.38 -17.94
N ASP A 289 16.13 -17.63 -17.59
CA ASP A 289 15.46 -18.83 -18.09
C ASP A 289 14.13 -19.14 -17.41
N GLY A 290 13.72 -18.33 -16.42
CA GLY A 290 12.50 -18.48 -15.64
C GLY A 290 12.62 -19.40 -14.42
N GLU A 291 13.77 -20.04 -14.19
CA GLU A 291 14.00 -20.84 -12.99
C GLU A 291 14.15 -19.95 -11.75
N THR A 292 13.52 -20.36 -10.66
CA THR A 292 13.61 -19.67 -9.36
C THR A 292 14.52 -20.45 -8.43
N GLU A 293 15.55 -19.78 -7.92
CA GLU A 293 16.52 -20.33 -6.98
C GLU A 293 16.62 -19.50 -5.69
N PRO A 294 17.05 -20.08 -4.56
CA PRO A 294 17.42 -19.30 -3.39
C PRO A 294 18.60 -18.38 -3.72
N PHE A 295 18.48 -17.10 -3.37
CA PHE A 295 19.59 -16.15 -3.52
C PHE A 295 20.32 -15.99 -2.18
N VAL A 296 21.59 -16.35 -2.16
CA VAL A 296 22.43 -16.27 -0.97
C VAL A 296 23.22 -14.96 -0.99
N VAL A 297 23.15 -14.21 0.09
CA VAL A 297 23.97 -13.00 0.30
C VAL A 297 25.43 -13.38 0.39
N SER A 298 26.29 -12.83 -0.47
CA SER A 298 27.69 -13.23 -0.59
C SER A 298 28.64 -12.06 -0.83
N PRO A 299 29.55 -11.77 0.10
CA PRO A 299 30.53 -10.69 -0.10
C PRO A 299 31.52 -10.93 -1.25
N GLY A 300 31.82 -12.19 -1.55
CA GLY A 300 32.72 -12.58 -2.66
C GLY A 300 32.04 -12.81 -4.01
N GLY A 301 30.74 -12.61 -4.10
CA GLY A 301 29.97 -12.83 -5.32
C GLY A 301 30.02 -11.64 -6.29
N VAL A 302 29.35 -11.80 -7.44
CA VAL A 302 29.20 -10.71 -8.42
C VAL A 302 28.24 -9.63 -7.87
N PRO A 303 28.48 -8.35 -8.15
CA PRO A 303 27.66 -7.27 -7.64
C PRO A 303 26.18 -7.45 -8.00
N THR A 304 25.34 -7.44 -6.96
CA THR A 304 23.89 -7.50 -7.06
C THR A 304 23.27 -6.65 -5.97
N ALA A 305 22.32 -5.80 -6.34
CA ALA A 305 21.61 -4.93 -5.40
C ALA A 305 20.11 -4.90 -5.70
N PHE A 306 19.30 -4.78 -4.66
CA PHE A 306 17.87 -4.63 -4.74
C PHE A 306 17.47 -3.19 -4.40
N VAL A 307 16.71 -2.57 -5.30
CA VAL A 307 16.15 -1.23 -5.11
C VAL A 307 14.85 -1.35 -4.33
N PHE A 308 14.89 -1.08 -3.05
CA PHE A 308 13.71 -1.23 -2.21
C PHE A 308 12.86 0.04 -2.12
N LYS A 309 13.44 1.22 -2.44
CA LYS A 309 12.78 2.53 -2.36
C LYS A 309 13.38 3.51 -3.34
N THR A 310 12.55 4.44 -3.83
CA THR A 310 12.98 5.58 -4.64
C THR A 310 12.45 6.87 -4.03
N VAL A 311 13.27 7.89 -3.96
CA VAL A 311 12.88 9.24 -3.49
C VAL A 311 13.42 10.27 -4.48
N SER A 312 12.60 11.25 -4.83
CA SER A 312 13.00 12.38 -5.67
C SER A 312 12.89 13.68 -4.88
N ASP A 313 13.94 14.47 -4.91
CA ASP A 313 13.96 15.81 -4.34
C ASP A 313 14.35 16.87 -5.38
N GLN A 314 14.56 18.10 -4.94
CA GLN A 314 15.00 19.20 -5.82
C GLN A 314 16.40 18.99 -6.42
N TYR A 315 17.20 18.08 -5.87
CA TYR A 315 18.58 17.78 -6.31
C TYR A 315 18.63 16.56 -7.24
N GLY A 316 17.58 15.79 -7.31
CA GLY A 316 17.45 14.63 -8.19
C GLY A 316 16.82 13.41 -7.55
N LYS A 317 16.98 12.27 -8.21
CA LYS A 317 16.43 10.98 -7.80
C LYS A 317 17.49 10.17 -7.05
N TYR A 318 17.10 9.60 -5.93
CA TYR A 318 17.86 8.63 -5.14
C TYR A 318 17.17 7.28 -5.17
N SER A 319 17.90 6.25 -5.60
CA SER A 319 17.46 4.86 -5.53
C SER A 319 18.12 4.21 -4.32
N PHE A 320 17.33 3.90 -3.28
CA PHE A 320 17.79 3.23 -2.08
C PHE A 320 17.97 1.75 -2.38
N VAL A 321 19.12 1.22 -2.03
CA VAL A 321 19.49 -0.16 -2.35
C VAL A 321 20.00 -0.90 -1.13
N LYS A 322 19.67 -2.20 -1.08
CA LYS A 322 20.40 -3.18 -0.26
C LYS A 322 21.35 -3.95 -1.16
N VAL A 323 22.62 -3.95 -0.83
CA VAL A 323 23.64 -4.72 -1.56
C VAL A 323 23.57 -6.18 -1.10
N LEU A 324 23.25 -7.08 -2.01
CA LEU A 324 23.06 -8.49 -1.70
C LEU A 324 24.29 -9.35 -2.02
N SER A 325 25.10 -8.89 -2.95
CA SER A 325 26.32 -9.59 -3.35
C SER A 325 27.39 -8.62 -3.86
N GLY A 326 28.64 -8.91 -3.59
CA GLY A 326 29.77 -8.12 -4.03
C GLY A 326 29.83 -6.72 -3.40
N THR A 327 30.40 -5.78 -4.13
CA THR A 327 30.56 -4.39 -3.71
C THR A 327 30.17 -3.46 -4.86
N LEU A 328 29.39 -2.43 -4.56
CA LEU A 328 29.04 -1.38 -5.51
C LEU A 328 30.05 -0.24 -5.45
N THR A 329 30.45 0.26 -6.60
CA THR A 329 31.30 1.45 -6.76
C THR A 329 30.67 2.41 -7.77
N PRO A 330 30.95 3.71 -7.73
CA PRO A 330 30.51 4.64 -8.78
C PRO A 330 31.03 4.18 -10.15
N ASP A 331 30.26 4.50 -11.20
CA ASP A 331 30.53 4.14 -12.60
C ASP A 331 30.53 2.64 -12.92
N LEU A 332 30.24 1.76 -11.94
CA LEU A 332 30.07 0.32 -12.19
C LEU A 332 28.88 0.09 -13.15
N PRO A 333 29.08 -0.61 -14.27
CA PRO A 333 27.97 -0.92 -15.17
C PRO A 333 27.11 -2.04 -14.56
N MET A 334 25.83 -1.78 -14.38
CA MET A 334 24.85 -2.75 -13.86
C MET A 334 23.69 -2.89 -14.84
N VAL A 335 23.17 -4.10 -14.96
CA VAL A 335 22.00 -4.42 -15.76
C VAL A 335 20.77 -4.43 -14.85
N ASN A 336 19.74 -3.70 -15.24
CA ASN A 336 18.44 -3.79 -14.62
C ASN A 336 17.74 -5.07 -15.09
N ALA A 337 17.49 -6.01 -14.17
CA ALA A 337 16.95 -7.33 -14.51
C ALA A 337 15.57 -7.27 -15.17
N ARG A 338 14.73 -6.27 -14.81
CA ARG A 338 13.39 -6.10 -15.40
C ARG A 338 13.42 -5.59 -16.84
N THR A 339 14.31 -4.63 -17.14
CA THR A 339 14.33 -3.96 -18.45
C THR A 339 15.41 -4.49 -19.39
N GLY A 340 16.38 -5.22 -18.87
CA GLY A 340 17.58 -5.67 -19.61
C GLY A 340 18.56 -4.50 -19.95
N VAL A 341 18.26 -3.28 -19.51
CA VAL A 341 19.08 -2.10 -19.83
C VAL A 341 20.26 -2.02 -18.89
N SER A 342 21.46 -1.81 -19.47
CA SER A 342 22.66 -1.53 -18.68
C SER A 342 22.79 -0.03 -18.45
N GLU A 343 23.05 0.35 -17.21
CA GLU A 343 23.29 1.73 -16.78
C GLU A 343 24.48 1.78 -15.83
N LYS A 344 25.30 2.82 -15.91
CA LYS A 344 26.39 3.03 -14.96
C LYS A 344 25.82 3.59 -13.67
N LEU A 345 26.28 3.05 -12.53
CA LEU A 345 25.89 3.59 -11.23
C LEU A 345 26.34 5.03 -11.07
N GLY A 346 25.45 5.87 -10.57
CA GLY A 346 25.77 7.22 -10.18
C GLY A 346 26.60 7.24 -8.89
N ARG A 347 26.69 8.40 -8.25
CA ARG A 347 27.36 8.53 -6.93
C ARG A 347 26.62 7.72 -5.89
N LEU A 348 27.38 7.20 -4.95
CA LEU A 348 26.86 6.39 -3.86
C LEU A 348 26.80 7.22 -2.57
N TYR A 349 25.74 6.99 -1.79
CA TYR A 349 25.50 7.73 -0.56
C TYR A 349 25.09 6.79 0.58
N THR A 350 25.54 7.14 1.76
CA THR A 350 24.88 6.73 3.01
C THR A 350 23.85 7.81 3.35
N MET A 351 22.61 7.39 3.59
CA MET A 351 21.52 8.29 3.92
C MET A 351 21.21 8.22 5.41
N ARG A 352 21.10 9.37 6.08
CA ARG A 352 20.57 9.49 7.44
C ARG A 352 19.42 10.49 7.39
N GLY A 353 18.21 9.99 7.34
CA GLY A 353 17.06 10.81 6.99
C GLY A 353 17.31 11.61 5.71
N LYS A 354 17.21 12.93 5.77
CA LYS A 354 17.48 13.84 4.65
C LYS A 354 18.98 13.99 4.31
N LYS A 355 19.88 13.67 5.25
CA LYS A 355 21.30 13.92 5.08
C LYS A 355 21.97 12.84 4.23
N ALA A 356 22.38 13.19 3.02
CA ALA A 356 23.15 12.34 2.13
C ALA A 356 24.66 12.57 2.37
N THR A 357 25.41 11.50 2.62
CA THR A 357 26.87 11.53 2.75
C THR A 357 27.47 10.65 1.66
N GLU A 358 28.23 11.25 0.74
CA GLU A 358 28.87 10.52 -0.37
C GLU A 358 29.90 9.51 0.15
N VAL A 359 29.85 8.30 -0.42
CA VAL A 359 30.76 7.20 -0.08
C VAL A 359 31.40 6.65 -1.35
N LYS A 360 32.59 6.06 -1.19
CA LYS A 360 33.36 5.48 -2.32
C LYS A 360 32.83 4.12 -2.75
N GLU A 361 32.20 3.39 -1.84
CA GLU A 361 31.70 2.05 -2.07
C GLU A 361 30.56 1.72 -1.10
N LEU A 362 29.71 0.77 -1.49
CA LEU A 362 28.74 0.10 -0.62
C LEU A 362 29.01 -1.40 -0.65
N GLY A 363 29.32 -1.97 0.52
CA GLY A 363 29.66 -3.39 0.66
C GLY A 363 28.43 -4.29 0.74
N CYS A 364 28.64 -5.58 0.55
CA CYS A 364 27.60 -6.60 0.69
C CYS A 364 26.93 -6.52 2.07
N GLY A 365 25.63 -6.57 2.08
CA GLY A 365 24.77 -6.48 3.26
C GLY A 365 24.41 -5.05 3.66
N ASP A 366 25.11 -4.03 3.19
CA ASP A 366 24.85 -2.64 3.58
C ASP A 366 23.69 -2.01 2.80
N ILE A 367 23.11 -0.97 3.39
CA ILE A 367 22.06 -0.15 2.81
C ILE A 367 22.63 1.23 2.48
N GLY A 368 22.39 1.68 1.25
CA GLY A 368 22.76 3.00 0.79
C GLY A 368 21.83 3.51 -0.30
N ALA A 369 22.22 4.60 -0.96
CA ALA A 369 21.46 5.15 -2.08
C ALA A 369 22.39 5.44 -3.26
N ILE A 370 21.83 5.31 -4.47
CA ILE A 370 22.49 5.62 -5.73
C ILE A 370 21.79 6.86 -6.31
N GLY A 371 22.55 7.92 -6.56
CA GLY A 371 22.00 9.14 -7.14
C GLY A 371 21.88 9.06 -8.66
N LYS A 372 20.87 9.75 -9.20
CA LYS A 372 20.70 9.99 -10.65
C LYS A 372 20.49 8.75 -11.52
N MET A 373 19.82 7.72 -11.02
CA MET A 373 19.41 6.56 -11.82
C MET A 373 18.05 6.84 -12.47
N GLU A 374 18.03 7.14 -13.77
CA GLU A 374 16.79 7.57 -14.45
C GLU A 374 15.84 6.40 -14.76
N LYS A 375 16.41 5.24 -15.13
CA LYS A 375 15.65 4.07 -15.60
C LYS A 375 15.36 3.03 -14.51
N VAL A 376 15.69 3.35 -13.29
CA VAL A 376 15.53 2.46 -12.13
C VAL A 376 14.29 2.86 -11.33
N LYS A 377 13.52 1.88 -10.90
CA LYS A 377 12.30 2.03 -10.08
C LYS A 377 12.39 1.18 -8.82
N THR A 378 11.55 1.49 -7.84
CA THR A 378 11.32 0.64 -6.67
C THR A 378 10.93 -0.79 -7.10
N GLY A 379 11.56 -1.79 -6.49
CA GLY A 379 11.40 -3.20 -6.84
C GLY A 379 12.39 -3.75 -7.88
N ASP A 380 13.19 -2.90 -8.53
CA ASP A 380 14.19 -3.35 -9.50
C ASP A 380 15.37 -4.07 -8.85
N THR A 381 15.91 -5.06 -9.56
CA THR A 381 17.18 -5.71 -9.21
C THR A 381 18.25 -5.25 -10.19
N LEU A 382 19.34 -4.74 -9.65
CA LEU A 382 20.53 -4.34 -10.42
C LEU A 382 21.59 -5.43 -10.30
N CYS A 383 22.07 -5.93 -11.42
CA CYS A 383 22.96 -7.07 -11.49
C CYS A 383 24.17 -6.78 -12.35
N ASP A 384 25.28 -7.45 -12.07
CA ASP A 384 26.38 -7.59 -13.03
C ASP A 384 25.90 -8.40 -14.24
N ALA A 385 26.36 -8.04 -15.43
CA ALA A 385 25.97 -8.70 -16.69
C ALA A 385 26.31 -10.21 -16.72
N ARG A 386 27.26 -10.66 -15.90
CA ARG A 386 27.67 -12.07 -15.79
C ARG A 386 26.62 -12.94 -15.08
N LYS A 387 25.76 -12.35 -14.23
CA LYS A 387 24.72 -13.07 -13.51
C LYS A 387 23.49 -12.15 -13.34
N VAL A 388 22.60 -12.17 -14.30
CA VAL A 388 21.37 -11.39 -14.25
C VAL A 388 20.26 -12.23 -13.61
N VAL A 389 19.76 -11.78 -12.48
CA VAL A 389 18.67 -12.40 -11.71
C VAL A 389 17.68 -11.33 -11.24
N ALA A 390 16.40 -11.63 -11.29
CA ALA A 390 15.36 -10.77 -10.76
C ALA A 390 14.91 -11.31 -9.39
N LEU A 391 14.94 -10.48 -8.36
CA LEU A 391 14.33 -10.82 -7.08
C LEU A 391 12.81 -10.72 -7.20
N LYS A 392 12.09 -11.51 -6.37
CA LYS A 392 10.62 -11.47 -6.33
C LYS A 392 10.14 -10.03 -6.11
N GLU A 393 9.12 -9.64 -6.86
CA GLU A 393 8.47 -8.32 -6.73
C GLU A 393 7.96 -8.06 -5.31
N LEU A 394 7.81 -6.79 -4.97
CA LEU A 394 7.22 -6.36 -3.70
C LEU A 394 5.71 -6.63 -3.74
N PRO A 395 5.15 -7.34 -2.75
CA PRO A 395 3.73 -7.70 -2.74
C PRO A 395 2.87 -6.53 -2.23
N PHE A 396 2.77 -5.45 -2.99
CA PHE A 396 1.89 -4.34 -2.65
C PHE A 396 0.43 -4.77 -2.74
N ALA A 397 -0.39 -4.26 -1.80
CA ALA A 397 -1.83 -4.45 -1.87
C ALA A 397 -2.43 -3.58 -3.00
N GLU A 398 -3.50 -4.06 -3.61
CA GLU A 398 -4.25 -3.27 -4.59
C GLU A 398 -4.89 -2.04 -3.93
N PRO A 399 -4.90 -0.87 -4.62
CA PRO A 399 -5.60 0.30 -4.13
C PRO A 399 -7.08 0.02 -3.90
N CYS A 400 -7.60 0.44 -2.75
CA CYS A 400 -8.99 0.17 -2.36
C CYS A 400 -9.84 1.44 -2.18
N TYR A 401 -9.24 2.62 -2.28
CA TYR A 401 -9.92 3.91 -2.15
C TYR A 401 -9.74 4.73 -3.43
N SER A 402 -10.85 5.09 -4.08
CA SER A 402 -10.85 5.79 -5.36
C SER A 402 -11.58 7.12 -5.26
N VAL A 403 -10.96 8.18 -5.79
CA VAL A 403 -11.54 9.52 -5.88
C VAL A 403 -11.20 10.15 -7.22
N ALA A 404 -12.08 10.99 -7.73
CA ALA A 404 -11.78 11.79 -8.91
C ALA A 404 -11.00 13.04 -8.51
N ILE A 405 -9.94 13.36 -9.25
CA ILE A 405 -9.11 14.54 -9.05
C ILE A 405 -9.34 15.53 -10.17
N VAL A 406 -9.64 16.77 -9.83
CA VAL A 406 -9.89 17.85 -10.79
C VAL A 406 -9.04 19.06 -10.45
N PRO A 407 -8.44 19.76 -11.45
CA PRO A 407 -7.70 20.98 -11.16
C PRO A 407 -8.63 22.09 -10.73
N LYS A 408 -8.20 22.94 -9.79
CA LYS A 408 -8.93 24.17 -9.44
C LYS A 408 -8.92 25.18 -10.58
N THR A 409 -7.87 25.19 -11.37
CA THR A 409 -7.72 26.05 -12.53
C THR A 409 -7.79 25.22 -13.80
N ARG A 410 -8.74 25.49 -14.69
CA ARG A 410 -8.91 24.82 -15.97
C ARG A 410 -7.59 24.83 -16.79
N GLY A 411 -7.28 23.72 -17.47
CA GLY A 411 -6.09 23.57 -18.32
C GLY A 411 -4.84 23.13 -17.54
N GLN A 412 -4.96 22.69 -16.29
CA GLN A 412 -3.84 22.14 -15.50
C GLN A 412 -3.91 20.62 -15.37
N GLU A 413 -4.78 19.94 -16.12
CA GLU A 413 -4.96 18.50 -16.11
C GLU A 413 -3.65 17.76 -16.40
N ASP A 414 -2.92 18.20 -17.42
CA ASP A 414 -1.63 17.61 -17.82
C ASP A 414 -0.57 17.77 -16.71
N LYS A 415 -0.58 18.88 -15.98
CA LYS A 415 0.35 19.08 -14.86
C LYS A 415 0.04 18.15 -13.69
N ILE A 416 -1.24 17.92 -13.40
CA ILE A 416 -1.67 16.92 -12.40
C ILE A 416 -1.19 15.54 -12.83
N ALA A 417 -1.46 15.14 -14.08
CA ALA A 417 -1.05 13.85 -14.60
C ALA A 417 0.48 13.65 -14.53
N GLN A 418 1.27 14.65 -14.91
CA GLN A 418 2.73 14.60 -14.82
C GLN A 418 3.22 14.55 -13.37
N GLY A 419 2.62 15.34 -12.47
CA GLY A 419 2.96 15.33 -11.05
C GLY A 419 2.68 13.98 -10.41
N LEU A 420 1.49 13.42 -10.66
CA LEU A 420 1.11 12.09 -10.15
C LEU A 420 1.98 10.98 -10.74
N ALA A 421 2.32 11.04 -12.03
CA ALA A 421 3.21 10.07 -12.65
C ALA A 421 4.61 10.05 -12.01
N ARG A 422 5.17 11.23 -11.69
CA ARG A 422 6.45 11.32 -10.96
C ARG A 422 6.34 10.80 -9.53
N MET A 423 5.26 11.11 -8.82
CA MET A 423 5.04 10.58 -7.47
C MET A 423 4.81 9.07 -7.47
N ASN A 424 4.21 8.51 -8.54
CA ASN A 424 4.03 7.06 -8.68
C ASN A 424 5.36 6.30 -8.90
N GLU A 425 6.40 6.98 -9.37
CA GLU A 425 7.76 6.39 -9.39
C GLU A 425 8.34 6.20 -7.98
N GLU A 426 7.92 7.05 -7.04
CA GLU A 426 8.33 6.98 -5.62
C GLU A 426 7.45 5.99 -4.84
N ASP A 427 6.14 6.09 -5.01
CA ASP A 427 5.13 5.27 -4.32
C ASP A 427 4.29 4.48 -5.35
N PRO A 428 4.59 3.20 -5.58
CA PRO A 428 3.84 2.35 -6.50
C PRO A 428 2.49 1.85 -5.94
N THR A 429 2.11 2.23 -4.71
CA THR A 429 0.88 1.76 -4.05
C THR A 429 -0.38 2.52 -4.45
N PHE A 430 -0.26 3.57 -5.25
CA PHE A 430 -1.39 4.26 -5.85
C PHE A 430 -1.33 4.17 -7.38
N SER A 431 -2.46 4.38 -8.04
CA SER A 431 -2.54 4.44 -9.49
C SER A 431 -3.44 5.58 -9.96
N VAL A 432 -3.27 6.00 -11.20
CA VAL A 432 -4.09 7.01 -11.84
C VAL A 432 -4.70 6.43 -13.10
N THR A 433 -6.02 6.50 -13.20
CA THR A 433 -6.76 6.02 -14.36
C THR A 433 -7.60 7.14 -14.96
N ASN A 434 -7.60 7.25 -16.29
CA ASN A 434 -8.50 8.16 -17.01
C ASN A 434 -9.72 7.38 -17.48
N ASN A 435 -10.88 7.67 -16.89
CA ASN A 435 -12.13 7.06 -17.33
C ASN A 435 -12.69 7.88 -18.51
N ALA A 436 -12.65 7.30 -19.71
CA ALA A 436 -13.11 7.95 -20.92
C ALA A 436 -14.64 8.16 -20.95
N GLU A 437 -15.40 7.37 -20.22
CA GLU A 437 -16.87 7.46 -20.20
C GLU A 437 -17.37 8.55 -19.24
N THR A 438 -16.76 8.64 -18.07
CA THR A 438 -17.11 9.65 -17.07
C THR A 438 -16.31 10.93 -17.18
N HIS A 439 -15.34 10.96 -18.09
CA HIS A 439 -14.38 12.06 -18.30
C HIS A 439 -13.70 12.50 -16.99
N GLN A 440 -13.38 11.53 -16.14
CA GLN A 440 -12.72 11.79 -14.87
C GLN A 440 -11.32 11.16 -14.86
N MET A 441 -10.36 11.92 -14.31
CA MET A 441 -9.10 11.38 -13.83
C MET A 441 -9.35 10.84 -12.43
N VAL A 442 -9.17 9.54 -12.22
CA VAL A 442 -9.40 8.85 -10.95
C VAL A 442 -8.07 8.49 -10.32
N LEU A 443 -7.88 8.92 -9.10
CA LEU A 443 -6.77 8.58 -8.23
C LEU A 443 -7.21 7.43 -7.33
N ASN A 444 -6.52 6.28 -7.44
CA ASN A 444 -6.76 5.09 -6.66
C ASN A 444 -5.63 4.92 -5.67
N GLY A 445 -5.91 4.90 -4.39
CA GLY A 445 -4.94 4.78 -3.30
C GLY A 445 -5.33 3.76 -2.26
N SER A 446 -4.46 3.59 -1.27
CA SER A 446 -4.67 2.70 -0.12
C SER A 446 -5.68 3.26 0.89
N GLY A 447 -5.90 4.59 0.91
CA GLY A 447 -6.83 5.24 1.81
C GLY A 447 -6.88 6.76 1.61
N ASP A 448 -7.75 7.40 2.37
CA ASP A 448 -8.01 8.84 2.30
C ASP A 448 -6.80 9.68 2.72
N MET A 449 -6.04 9.24 3.72
CA MET A 449 -4.84 9.95 4.19
C MET A 449 -3.74 9.95 3.11
N GLN A 450 -3.52 8.83 2.41
CA GLN A 450 -2.55 8.78 1.30
C GLN A 450 -2.95 9.74 0.19
N VAL A 451 -4.23 9.74 -0.19
CA VAL A 451 -4.76 10.63 -1.24
C VAL A 451 -4.60 12.09 -0.85
N ASP A 452 -4.91 12.48 0.37
CA ASP A 452 -4.69 13.83 0.88
C ASP A 452 -3.23 14.27 0.84
N VAL A 453 -2.30 13.36 1.18
CA VAL A 453 -0.86 13.62 1.08
C VAL A 453 -0.45 13.83 -0.37
N LEU A 454 -0.94 13.02 -1.31
CA LEU A 454 -0.65 13.17 -2.74
C LEU A 454 -1.13 14.53 -3.27
N VAL A 455 -2.34 14.97 -2.92
CA VAL A 455 -2.87 16.28 -3.31
C VAL A 455 -2.06 17.42 -2.69
N SER A 456 -1.64 17.29 -1.42
CA SER A 456 -0.78 18.29 -0.78
C SER A 456 0.59 18.37 -1.45
N LYS A 457 1.18 17.23 -1.84
CA LYS A 457 2.44 17.14 -2.58
C LYS A 457 2.33 17.72 -4.00
N LEU A 458 1.17 17.58 -4.68
CA LEU A 458 0.94 18.25 -5.96
C LEU A 458 1.06 19.78 -5.81
N LYS A 459 0.48 20.33 -4.75
CA LYS A 459 0.59 21.77 -4.46
C LYS A 459 2.02 22.19 -4.14
N SER A 460 2.68 21.49 -3.19
CA SER A 460 3.99 21.90 -2.68
C SER A 460 5.14 21.65 -3.67
N ARG A 461 5.13 20.54 -4.42
CA ARG A 461 6.22 20.17 -5.34
C ARG A 461 6.00 20.61 -6.78
N PHE A 462 4.74 20.65 -7.25
CA PHE A 462 4.41 20.91 -8.66
C PHE A 462 3.63 22.21 -8.88
N ASN A 463 3.30 22.92 -7.79
CA ASN A 463 2.52 24.17 -7.81
C ASN A 463 1.19 24.04 -8.57
N VAL A 464 0.47 22.95 -8.30
CA VAL A 464 -0.85 22.65 -8.86
C VAL A 464 -1.84 22.37 -7.74
N GLU A 465 -2.94 23.11 -7.72
CA GLU A 465 -4.04 22.88 -6.79
C GLU A 465 -5.12 22.03 -7.45
N ALA A 466 -5.58 21.02 -6.72
CA ALA A 466 -6.63 20.12 -7.16
C ALA A 466 -7.68 19.94 -6.07
N ASP A 467 -8.92 19.66 -6.49
CA ASP A 467 -10.02 19.25 -5.64
C ASP A 467 -10.33 17.78 -5.85
N LEU A 468 -10.76 17.10 -4.79
CA LEU A 468 -11.23 15.73 -4.82
C LEU A 468 -12.76 15.72 -4.98
N LYS A 469 -13.26 14.85 -5.85
CA LYS A 469 -14.69 14.64 -6.07
C LYS A 469 -15.02 13.13 -6.04
N PRO A 470 -16.27 12.76 -5.76
CA PRO A 470 -16.69 11.38 -5.89
C PRO A 470 -16.49 10.85 -7.31
N VAL A 471 -16.12 9.58 -7.43
CA VAL A 471 -16.04 8.89 -8.73
C VAL A 471 -17.46 8.70 -9.26
N ARG A 472 -17.69 9.08 -10.51
CA ARG A 472 -18.97 8.85 -11.18
C ARG A 472 -19.13 7.39 -11.53
N VAL A 473 -20.32 6.87 -11.29
CA VAL A 473 -20.67 5.50 -11.67
C VAL A 473 -20.96 5.46 -13.17
N PRO A 474 -20.32 4.55 -13.95
CA PRO A 474 -20.56 4.44 -15.38
C PRO A 474 -21.85 3.63 -15.65
N TYR A 475 -22.99 4.28 -15.48
CA TYR A 475 -24.28 3.67 -15.83
C TYR A 475 -24.41 3.44 -17.33
N ARG A 476 -25.39 2.60 -17.72
CA ARG A 476 -25.82 2.38 -19.10
C ARG A 476 -27.33 2.56 -19.18
N GLU A 477 -27.85 2.72 -20.39
CA GLU A 477 -29.28 2.73 -20.65
C GLU A 477 -29.65 1.61 -21.63
N LYS A 478 -30.81 1.01 -21.48
CA LYS A 478 -31.37 0.10 -22.46
C LYS A 478 -32.86 0.35 -22.63
N ILE A 479 -33.45 -0.12 -23.74
CA ILE A 479 -34.87 -0.09 -23.97
C ILE A 479 -35.52 -1.44 -23.64
N ARG A 480 -36.80 -1.44 -23.29
CA ARG A 480 -37.58 -2.65 -23.00
C ARG A 480 -38.71 -2.93 -24.00
N LYS A 481 -39.03 -1.95 -24.86
CA LYS A 481 -40.11 -2.01 -25.79
C LYS A 481 -39.64 -1.65 -27.20
N THR A 482 -40.14 -2.40 -28.19
CA THR A 482 -39.93 -2.06 -29.61
C THR A 482 -40.74 -0.83 -29.99
N VAL A 483 -40.09 0.12 -30.64
CA VAL A 483 -40.72 1.36 -31.13
C VAL A 483 -40.24 1.66 -32.55
N GLN A 484 -41.10 2.21 -33.37
CA GLN A 484 -40.84 2.66 -34.76
C GLN A 484 -41.02 4.16 -34.84
N LYS A 485 -40.04 4.86 -35.41
CA LYS A 485 -40.13 6.32 -35.64
C LYS A 485 -39.49 6.73 -36.95
N GLN A 486 -40.08 7.77 -37.51
CA GLN A 486 -39.52 8.51 -38.63
C GLN A 486 -38.56 9.58 -38.12
N GLY A 487 -37.39 9.67 -38.74
CA GLY A 487 -36.49 10.81 -38.61
C GLY A 487 -36.36 11.53 -39.95
N ARG A 488 -36.73 12.80 -39.99
CA ARG A 488 -36.71 13.58 -41.22
C ARG A 488 -35.89 14.84 -41.01
N HIS A 489 -34.82 14.97 -41.81
CA HIS A 489 -34.00 16.17 -41.87
C HIS A 489 -34.23 16.86 -43.19
N LYS A 490 -34.81 18.08 -43.14
CA LYS A 490 -34.97 18.95 -44.30
C LYS A 490 -34.49 20.35 -43.95
N LYS A 491 -33.46 20.81 -44.67
CA LYS A 491 -32.91 22.17 -44.49
C LYS A 491 -32.75 22.81 -45.87
N GLN A 492 -33.32 24.01 -46.07
CA GLN A 492 -33.19 24.82 -47.27
C GLN A 492 -32.68 26.19 -46.83
N THR A 493 -31.42 26.51 -47.11
CA THR A 493 -30.83 27.84 -46.86
C THR A 493 -30.06 28.22 -48.09
N GLY A 494 -30.61 29.09 -48.94
CA GLY A 494 -29.98 29.85 -50.02
C GLY A 494 -28.81 29.19 -50.82
N GLY A 495 -28.99 27.94 -51.28
CA GLY A 495 -27.97 27.13 -51.96
C GLY A 495 -28.43 25.68 -52.10
N SER A 496 -27.51 24.70 -51.99
CA SER A 496 -27.88 23.29 -52.00
C SER A 496 -28.66 22.93 -50.76
N GLY A 497 -29.84 22.31 -50.91
CA GLY A 497 -30.69 21.80 -49.81
C GLY A 497 -30.06 20.56 -49.13
N GLN A 498 -30.54 20.23 -47.97
CA GLN A 498 -30.21 18.95 -47.28
C GLN A 498 -31.50 18.19 -47.06
N PHE A 499 -31.57 16.96 -47.55
CA PHE A 499 -32.74 16.10 -47.38
C PHE A 499 -32.32 14.68 -47.00
N GLY A 500 -32.84 14.18 -45.86
CA GLY A 500 -32.72 12.79 -45.40
C GLY A 500 -33.98 12.37 -44.64
N ASP A 501 -34.49 11.22 -44.96
CA ASP A 501 -35.74 10.70 -44.38
C ASP A 501 -35.59 9.20 -44.21
N VAL A 502 -35.75 8.74 -42.98
CA VAL A 502 -35.54 7.35 -42.56
C VAL A 502 -36.64 6.91 -41.60
N TRP A 503 -37.11 5.68 -41.76
CA TRP A 503 -37.96 5.01 -40.78
C TRP A 503 -37.16 3.90 -40.14
N ILE A 504 -37.05 3.94 -38.80
CA ILE A 504 -36.22 3.02 -38.03
C ILE A 504 -37.04 2.36 -36.96
N ARG A 505 -36.92 1.04 -36.87
CA ARG A 505 -37.44 0.20 -35.79
C ARG A 505 -36.34 -0.07 -34.80
N PHE A 506 -36.57 0.32 -33.55
CA PHE A 506 -35.66 0.11 -32.44
C PHE A 506 -36.20 -1.04 -31.60
N GLU A 507 -35.41 -2.08 -31.42
CA GLU A 507 -35.74 -3.32 -30.70
C GLU A 507 -34.73 -3.57 -29.58
N PRO A 508 -35.17 -4.05 -28.38
CA PRO A 508 -34.26 -4.58 -27.38
C PRO A 508 -33.62 -5.86 -27.93
N GLN A 509 -32.33 -6.06 -27.63
CA GLN A 509 -31.60 -7.31 -27.98
C GLN A 509 -30.69 -7.74 -26.82
N THR A 510 -30.22 -8.99 -26.85
CA THR A 510 -29.37 -9.60 -25.84
C THR A 510 -28.16 -10.34 -26.42
N GLU A 511 -27.91 -10.18 -27.73
CA GLU A 511 -26.87 -10.91 -28.45
C GLU A 511 -25.50 -10.31 -28.17
N GLN A 512 -25.43 -8.99 -28.05
CA GLN A 512 -24.18 -8.24 -27.76
C GLN A 512 -24.50 -6.90 -27.09
N ASP A 513 -23.53 -6.33 -26.39
CA ASP A 513 -23.69 -5.03 -25.72
C ASP A 513 -23.80 -3.87 -26.71
N ASP A 514 -23.05 -3.91 -27.79
CA ASP A 514 -23.08 -2.91 -28.85
C ASP A 514 -24.38 -2.91 -29.65
N MET A 515 -24.66 -1.77 -30.30
CA MET A 515 -25.82 -1.65 -31.20
C MET A 515 -25.63 -2.56 -32.42
N ILE A 516 -26.68 -3.37 -32.71
CA ILE A 516 -26.84 -4.12 -33.97
C ILE A 516 -27.57 -3.24 -34.97
N PHE A 517 -26.94 -3.00 -36.12
CA PHE A 517 -27.58 -2.35 -37.25
C PHE A 517 -28.04 -3.40 -38.27
N ALA A 518 -29.30 -3.32 -38.69
CA ALA A 518 -29.87 -4.17 -39.72
C ALA A 518 -30.65 -3.32 -40.76
N GLU A 519 -30.80 -3.85 -41.95
CA GLU A 519 -31.58 -3.20 -43.01
C GLU A 519 -32.65 -4.14 -43.60
N GLU A 520 -33.86 -3.62 -43.79
CA GLU A 520 -35.00 -4.30 -44.37
C GLU A 520 -35.67 -3.40 -45.45
N VAL A 521 -34.88 -2.51 -46.07
CA VAL A 521 -35.40 -1.53 -47.04
C VAL A 521 -35.84 -2.21 -48.29
N PHE A 522 -37.11 -2.00 -48.65
CA PHE A 522 -37.72 -2.53 -49.86
C PHE A 522 -37.80 -1.44 -50.96
N GLY A 523 -37.65 -1.85 -52.24
CA GLY A 523 -37.84 -0.97 -53.40
C GLY A 523 -36.85 0.15 -53.57
N GLY A 524 -35.77 0.21 -52.76
CA GLY A 524 -34.76 1.26 -52.90
C GLY A 524 -35.19 2.63 -52.37
N SER A 525 -36.17 2.69 -51.46
CA SER A 525 -36.66 3.94 -50.84
C SER A 525 -35.54 4.73 -50.17
N VAL A 526 -34.51 4.05 -49.62
CA VAL A 526 -33.23 4.61 -49.21
C VAL A 526 -32.12 3.97 -50.03
N PRO A 527 -31.31 4.72 -50.79
CA PRO A 527 -30.17 4.17 -51.53
C PRO A 527 -29.11 3.55 -50.59
N LYS A 528 -28.55 2.39 -50.98
CA LYS A 528 -27.61 1.61 -50.15
C LYS A 528 -26.33 2.37 -49.76
N ASN A 529 -25.88 3.34 -50.58
CA ASN A 529 -24.76 4.16 -50.25
C ASN A 529 -24.94 5.06 -49.01
N PHE A 530 -26.20 5.28 -48.55
CA PHE A 530 -26.49 6.04 -47.33
C PHE A 530 -26.62 5.19 -46.07
N PHE A 531 -26.69 3.85 -46.17
CA PHE A 531 -26.80 2.95 -45.01
C PHE A 531 -25.63 3.15 -44.01
N PRO A 532 -24.35 3.27 -44.45
CA PRO A 532 -23.27 3.54 -43.52
C PRO A 532 -23.42 4.88 -42.77
N ALA A 533 -23.98 5.89 -43.43
CA ALA A 533 -24.25 7.20 -42.81
C ALA A 533 -25.37 7.10 -41.74
N VAL A 534 -26.42 6.31 -41.99
CA VAL A 534 -27.49 6.03 -41.01
C VAL A 534 -26.91 5.30 -39.82
N GLU A 535 -26.16 4.20 -40.04
CA GLU A 535 -25.54 3.43 -38.99
C GLU A 535 -24.59 4.29 -38.13
N LYS A 536 -23.72 5.10 -38.79
CA LYS A 536 -22.82 6.01 -38.08
C LYS A 536 -23.62 7.02 -37.23
N GLY A 537 -24.72 7.55 -37.76
CA GLY A 537 -25.59 8.48 -37.04
C GLY A 537 -26.21 7.87 -35.79
N LEU A 538 -26.62 6.61 -35.89
CA LEU A 538 -27.18 5.85 -34.75
C LEU A 538 -26.12 5.50 -33.71
N ARG A 539 -24.94 5.03 -34.11
CA ARG A 539 -23.84 4.73 -33.20
C ARG A 539 -23.40 5.96 -32.40
N GLU A 540 -23.30 7.11 -33.04
CA GLU A 540 -23.03 8.38 -32.36
C GLU A 540 -24.17 8.78 -31.40
N ALA A 541 -25.42 8.55 -31.79
CA ALA A 541 -26.57 8.84 -30.93
C ALA A 541 -26.64 7.92 -29.69
N CYS A 542 -26.23 6.65 -29.82
CA CYS A 542 -26.17 5.69 -28.72
C CYS A 542 -25.20 6.11 -27.58
N ALA A 543 -24.28 7.02 -27.84
CA ALA A 543 -23.43 7.59 -26.78
C ALA A 543 -24.24 8.38 -25.74
N HIS A 544 -25.47 8.79 -26.07
CA HIS A 544 -26.32 9.62 -25.21
C HIS A 544 -27.72 9.05 -25.09
N GLY A 545 -28.05 8.43 -24.00
CA GLY A 545 -29.37 7.86 -23.71
C GLY A 545 -30.41 8.89 -23.30
N PRO A 546 -31.71 8.52 -23.39
CA PRO A 546 -32.82 9.43 -23.15
C PRO A 546 -33.09 9.75 -21.69
N LEU A 547 -32.64 8.97 -20.71
CA LEU A 547 -32.95 9.14 -19.28
C LEU A 547 -32.01 10.13 -18.60
N ALA A 548 -30.73 9.87 -18.72
CA ALA A 548 -29.69 10.59 -18.01
C ALA A 548 -28.44 10.87 -18.86
N GLY A 549 -28.48 10.54 -20.16
CA GLY A 549 -27.40 10.77 -21.10
C GLY A 549 -26.30 9.70 -21.08
N TYR A 550 -26.52 8.57 -20.40
CA TYR A 550 -25.55 7.46 -20.41
C TYR A 550 -25.63 6.67 -21.72
N PRO A 551 -24.55 5.96 -22.11
CA PRO A 551 -24.52 5.18 -23.33
C PRO A 551 -25.64 4.13 -23.37
N VAL A 552 -26.29 4.01 -24.53
CA VAL A 552 -27.34 2.98 -24.75
C VAL A 552 -26.71 1.71 -25.29
N VAL A 553 -27.00 0.60 -24.63
CA VAL A 553 -26.54 -0.75 -24.97
C VAL A 553 -27.69 -1.69 -25.28
N ASN A 554 -27.38 -2.89 -25.79
CA ASN A 554 -28.36 -3.93 -26.09
C ASN A 554 -29.50 -3.45 -27.01
N LEU A 555 -29.15 -2.64 -27.99
CA LEU A 555 -30.09 -2.04 -28.97
C LEU A 555 -29.91 -2.67 -30.35
N LYS A 556 -31.03 -3.03 -30.99
CA LYS A 556 -31.05 -3.34 -32.42
C LYS A 556 -31.84 -2.24 -33.14
N ALA A 557 -31.21 -1.68 -34.15
CA ALA A 557 -31.81 -0.65 -34.99
C ALA A 557 -31.97 -1.18 -36.42
N VAL A 558 -33.19 -1.23 -36.90
CA VAL A 558 -33.55 -1.75 -38.24
C VAL A 558 -34.05 -0.63 -39.10
N LEU A 559 -33.29 -0.27 -40.13
CA LEU A 559 -33.74 0.65 -41.16
C LEU A 559 -34.66 -0.09 -42.13
N TYR A 560 -35.92 0.26 -42.18
CA TYR A 560 -36.87 -0.49 -43.00
C TYR A 560 -37.55 0.33 -44.10
N ASP A 561 -37.58 1.68 -44.01
CA ASP A 561 -38.17 2.56 -45.02
C ASP A 561 -37.51 3.96 -44.97
N GLY A 562 -37.84 4.81 -45.93
CA GLY A 562 -37.43 6.19 -46.02
C GLY A 562 -37.70 6.84 -47.33
N SER A 563 -37.13 7.99 -47.58
CA SER A 563 -37.14 8.65 -48.89
C SER A 563 -35.85 9.48 -49.07
N TYR A 564 -35.56 9.73 -50.34
CA TYR A 564 -34.43 10.57 -50.72
C TYR A 564 -34.80 11.61 -51.80
N HIS A 565 -34.01 12.65 -51.89
CA HIS A 565 -34.12 13.65 -52.94
C HIS A 565 -32.96 13.52 -53.90
N PRO A 566 -33.16 13.45 -55.24
CA PRO A 566 -32.09 13.15 -56.19
C PRO A 566 -30.90 14.14 -56.15
N VAL A 567 -31.15 15.38 -55.72
CA VAL A 567 -30.13 16.45 -55.72
C VAL A 567 -29.68 16.84 -54.31
N ASP A 568 -30.61 16.80 -53.29
CA ASP A 568 -30.33 17.35 -51.94
C ASP A 568 -30.03 16.28 -50.91
N SER A 569 -29.94 15.01 -51.29
CA SER A 569 -29.59 13.93 -50.37
C SER A 569 -28.11 13.68 -50.29
N TYR A 570 -27.54 13.84 -49.09
CA TYR A 570 -26.15 13.66 -48.73
C TYR A 570 -26.04 12.80 -47.47
N GLU A 571 -24.87 12.21 -47.24
CA GLU A 571 -24.56 11.39 -46.05
C GLU A 571 -24.89 12.13 -44.75
N ILE A 572 -24.55 13.40 -44.64
CA ILE A 572 -24.81 14.22 -43.45
C ILE A 572 -26.29 14.36 -43.15
N ALA A 573 -27.15 14.41 -44.18
CA ALA A 573 -28.60 14.53 -44.03
C ALA A 573 -29.22 13.24 -43.52
N PHE A 574 -28.76 12.07 -43.99
CA PHE A 574 -29.21 10.76 -43.49
C PHE A 574 -28.67 10.47 -42.10
N LYS A 575 -27.44 10.84 -41.82
CA LYS A 575 -26.85 10.79 -40.47
C LYS A 575 -27.74 11.58 -39.46
N THR A 576 -28.06 12.82 -39.79
CA THR A 576 -28.93 13.67 -38.96
C THR A 576 -30.36 13.12 -38.84
N ALA A 577 -30.92 12.60 -39.92
CA ALA A 577 -32.23 11.98 -39.92
C ALA A 577 -32.29 10.75 -38.98
N ALA A 578 -31.24 9.92 -38.99
CA ALA A 578 -31.12 8.78 -38.09
C ALA A 578 -31.07 9.21 -36.60
N GLN A 579 -30.31 10.25 -36.29
CA GLN A 579 -30.23 10.82 -34.93
C GLN A 579 -31.59 11.40 -34.48
N LEU A 580 -32.36 12.01 -35.38
CA LEU A 580 -33.72 12.51 -35.08
C LEU A 580 -34.70 11.36 -34.81
N ALA A 581 -34.63 10.27 -35.61
CA ALA A 581 -35.43 9.06 -35.36
C ALA A 581 -35.12 8.46 -33.97
N TYR A 582 -33.86 8.34 -33.63
CA TYR A 582 -33.39 7.87 -32.34
C TYR A 582 -33.92 8.72 -31.17
N LYS A 583 -33.75 10.04 -31.23
CA LYS A 583 -34.20 10.96 -30.19
C LYS A 583 -35.72 10.93 -29.99
N ALA A 584 -36.50 10.69 -31.05
CA ALA A 584 -37.94 10.59 -30.96
C ALA A 584 -38.42 9.23 -30.45
N ALA A 585 -37.70 8.15 -30.75
CA ALA A 585 -38.10 6.78 -30.44
C ALA A 585 -37.79 6.36 -29.01
N LEU A 586 -36.55 6.60 -28.54
CA LEU A 586 -36.08 6.00 -27.32
C LEU A 586 -36.83 6.39 -26.05
N PRO A 587 -37.29 7.65 -25.87
CA PRO A 587 -38.12 8.01 -24.71
C PRO A 587 -39.45 7.19 -24.61
N GLU A 588 -40.00 6.76 -25.74
CA GLU A 588 -41.24 5.97 -25.79
C GLU A 588 -41.02 4.45 -25.70
N ALA A 589 -39.73 4.03 -25.76
CA ALA A 589 -39.32 2.62 -25.76
C ALA A 589 -39.20 2.01 -24.35
N ASN A 590 -39.74 2.66 -23.32
CA ASN A 590 -39.61 2.25 -21.92
C ASN A 590 -38.15 2.07 -21.52
N PRO A 591 -37.35 3.15 -21.59
CA PRO A 591 -35.95 3.07 -21.25
C PRO A 591 -35.72 2.79 -19.76
N VAL A 592 -34.65 2.06 -19.42
CA VAL A 592 -34.27 1.70 -18.06
C VAL A 592 -32.76 1.89 -17.90
N LEU A 593 -32.36 2.30 -16.70
CA LEU A 593 -30.93 2.42 -16.33
C LEU A 593 -30.38 1.06 -15.96
N LEU A 594 -29.15 0.80 -16.38
CA LEU A 594 -28.34 -0.33 -15.96
C LEU A 594 -27.27 0.15 -15.01
N GLU A 595 -27.13 -0.50 -13.87
CA GLU A 595 -26.06 -0.23 -12.90
C GLU A 595 -24.97 -1.30 -12.99
N PRO A 596 -23.68 -0.90 -12.87
CA PRO A 596 -22.58 -1.86 -12.79
C PRO A 596 -22.58 -2.55 -11.44
N VAL A 597 -22.49 -3.88 -11.45
CA VAL A 597 -22.39 -4.75 -10.26
C VAL A 597 -21.02 -5.42 -10.28
N GLY A 598 -20.37 -5.47 -9.13
CA GLY A 598 -19.08 -6.12 -8.96
C GLY A 598 -19.09 -7.21 -7.90
N GLU A 599 -18.12 -8.12 -8.01
CA GLU A 599 -17.78 -9.10 -6.98
C GLU A 599 -16.92 -8.41 -5.93
N LEU A 600 -17.38 -8.47 -4.70
CA LEU A 600 -16.70 -7.98 -3.51
C LEU A 600 -16.27 -9.18 -2.67
N LYS A 601 -14.96 -9.26 -2.34
CA LYS A 601 -14.43 -10.22 -1.38
C LYS A 601 -13.88 -9.47 -0.18
N VAL A 602 -14.44 -9.71 1.00
CA VAL A 602 -14.06 -9.04 2.24
C VAL A 602 -13.44 -10.06 3.18
N THR A 603 -12.20 -9.83 3.59
CA THR A 603 -11.52 -10.63 4.60
C THR A 603 -11.56 -9.91 5.94
N VAL A 604 -12.17 -10.54 6.95
CA VAL A 604 -12.32 -9.98 8.29
C VAL A 604 -12.18 -11.08 9.36
N PRO A 605 -11.75 -10.73 10.59
CA PRO A 605 -11.84 -11.65 11.72
C PRO A 605 -13.29 -12.10 11.98
N ASP A 606 -13.47 -13.34 12.45
CA ASP A 606 -14.77 -13.95 12.74
C ASP A 606 -15.71 -13.04 13.55
N SER A 607 -15.14 -12.29 14.51
CA SER A 607 -15.89 -11.38 15.38
C SER A 607 -16.60 -10.22 14.66
N TYR A 608 -16.13 -9.83 13.46
CA TYR A 608 -16.72 -8.73 12.67
C TYR A 608 -17.61 -9.20 11.52
N MET A 609 -17.74 -10.50 11.31
CA MET A 609 -18.51 -11.07 10.20
C MET A 609 -19.97 -10.58 10.18
N GLY A 610 -20.62 -10.54 11.35
CA GLY A 610 -22.01 -10.09 11.47
C GLY A 610 -22.20 -8.62 11.07
N ASP A 611 -21.29 -7.75 11.51
CA ASP A 611 -21.34 -6.31 11.20
C ASP A 611 -21.15 -6.06 9.70
N VAL A 612 -20.20 -6.78 9.07
CA VAL A 612 -19.94 -6.68 7.63
C VAL A 612 -21.13 -7.17 6.82
N ILE A 613 -21.73 -8.30 7.16
CA ILE A 613 -22.94 -8.81 6.47
C ILE A 613 -24.10 -7.81 6.62
N GLY A 614 -24.28 -7.25 7.81
CA GLY A 614 -25.28 -6.22 8.07
C GLY A 614 -25.09 -4.97 7.21
N ASP A 615 -23.84 -4.52 7.03
CA ASP A 615 -23.50 -3.38 6.18
C ASP A 615 -23.71 -3.71 4.68
N LEU A 616 -23.29 -4.88 4.22
CA LEU A 616 -23.49 -5.33 2.84
C LEU A 616 -24.97 -5.37 2.45
N ASN A 617 -25.83 -5.83 3.36
CA ASN A 617 -27.28 -5.82 3.14
C ASN A 617 -27.85 -4.39 2.98
N LYS A 618 -27.35 -3.42 3.75
CA LYS A 618 -27.71 -2.00 3.59
C LYS A 618 -27.27 -1.43 2.25
N ARG A 619 -26.15 -1.93 1.69
CA ARG A 619 -25.61 -1.56 0.37
C ARG A 619 -26.21 -2.37 -0.77
N ARG A 620 -27.34 -3.01 -0.58
CA ARG A 620 -27.97 -3.85 -1.59
C ARG A 620 -27.10 -5.02 -2.06
N GLY A 621 -26.11 -5.42 -1.25
CA GLY A 621 -25.20 -6.51 -1.55
C GLY A 621 -25.89 -7.87 -1.38
N ARG A 622 -25.57 -8.80 -2.28
CA ARG A 622 -25.98 -10.20 -2.19
C ARG A 622 -24.80 -11.04 -1.72
N VAL A 623 -24.86 -11.54 -0.50
CA VAL A 623 -23.81 -12.45 0.02
C VAL A 623 -23.95 -13.80 -0.69
N MET A 624 -22.87 -14.25 -1.33
CA MET A 624 -22.81 -15.46 -2.15
C MET A 624 -22.16 -16.63 -1.41
N GLY A 625 -21.27 -16.35 -0.47
CA GLY A 625 -20.58 -17.37 0.31
C GLY A 625 -19.71 -16.78 1.41
N MET A 626 -19.25 -17.67 2.30
CA MET A 626 -18.36 -17.37 3.39
C MET A 626 -17.40 -18.54 3.56
N ASP A 627 -16.09 -18.26 3.50
CA ASP A 627 -15.05 -19.28 3.56
C ASP A 627 -14.05 -18.95 4.67
N PRO A 628 -13.81 -19.85 5.64
CA PRO A 628 -12.80 -19.64 6.67
C PRO A 628 -11.40 -19.74 6.07
N THR A 629 -10.49 -18.86 6.49
CA THR A 629 -9.09 -18.87 6.05
C THR A 629 -8.19 -19.75 6.93
N GLY A 630 -8.71 -20.27 8.04
CA GLY A 630 -7.98 -21.15 8.97
C GLY A 630 -7.11 -20.42 10.01
N ASP A 631 -7.00 -19.09 9.90
CA ASP A 631 -6.24 -18.21 10.82
C ASP A 631 -7.16 -17.32 11.69
N GLY A 632 -8.44 -17.71 11.85
CA GLY A 632 -9.45 -16.95 12.59
C GLY A 632 -10.08 -15.80 11.79
N ASN A 633 -9.89 -15.78 10.47
CA ASN A 633 -10.54 -14.85 9.56
C ASN A 633 -11.55 -15.59 8.66
N GLN A 634 -12.48 -14.81 8.11
CA GLN A 634 -13.46 -15.23 7.10
C GLN A 634 -13.31 -14.39 5.84
N VAL A 635 -13.47 -15.02 4.69
CA VAL A 635 -13.66 -14.34 3.40
C VAL A 635 -15.14 -14.34 3.07
N ILE A 636 -15.76 -13.18 3.07
CA ILE A 636 -17.16 -12.98 2.67
C ILE A 636 -17.16 -12.59 1.20
N SER A 637 -17.78 -13.40 0.37
CA SER A 637 -17.98 -13.12 -1.06
C SER A 637 -19.39 -12.57 -1.29
N ALA A 638 -19.50 -11.43 -1.95
CA ALA A 638 -20.79 -10.79 -2.24
C ALA A 638 -20.78 -10.10 -3.61
N GLU A 639 -21.95 -9.93 -4.21
CA GLU A 639 -22.15 -9.05 -5.35
C GLU A 639 -22.79 -7.74 -4.87
N VAL A 640 -22.17 -6.61 -5.23
CA VAL A 640 -22.59 -5.29 -4.74
C VAL A 640 -22.62 -4.30 -5.91
N PRO A 641 -23.66 -3.43 -6.01
CA PRO A 641 -23.66 -2.34 -6.98
C PRO A 641 -22.51 -1.35 -6.74
N MET A 642 -21.82 -0.96 -7.81
CA MET A 642 -20.68 -0.04 -7.71
C MET A 642 -21.08 1.31 -7.08
N ALA A 643 -22.32 1.75 -7.27
CA ALA A 643 -22.84 2.98 -6.66
C ALA A 643 -22.80 2.98 -5.13
N GLU A 644 -22.79 1.82 -4.49
CA GLU A 644 -22.75 1.67 -3.03
C GLU A 644 -21.34 1.55 -2.46
N MET A 645 -20.30 1.53 -3.33
CA MET A 645 -18.92 1.27 -2.94
C MET A 645 -18.12 2.55 -2.61
N GLY A 646 -18.63 3.74 -2.90
CA GLY A 646 -17.86 4.99 -2.81
C GLY A 646 -17.22 5.27 -1.46
N SER A 647 -17.87 4.93 -0.34
CA SER A 647 -17.35 5.10 1.03
C SER A 647 -16.87 3.80 1.66
N TYR A 648 -17.01 2.67 0.99
CA TYR A 648 -16.85 1.34 1.60
C TYR A 648 -15.49 1.11 2.27
N ALA A 649 -14.41 1.61 1.68
CA ALA A 649 -13.06 1.49 2.25
C ALA A 649 -12.96 2.14 3.65
N ILE A 650 -13.56 3.32 3.82
CA ILE A 650 -13.56 4.06 5.08
C ILE A 650 -14.48 3.36 6.09
N ASP A 651 -15.68 2.95 5.64
CA ASP A 651 -16.68 2.33 6.51
C ASP A 651 -16.21 0.96 7.00
N LEU A 652 -15.58 0.14 6.14
CA LEU A 652 -15.00 -1.14 6.54
C LEU A 652 -13.89 -0.97 7.58
N ARG A 653 -13.01 0.01 7.40
CA ARG A 653 -11.96 0.32 8.38
C ARG A 653 -12.55 0.73 9.73
N SER A 654 -13.58 1.55 9.72
CA SER A 654 -14.26 1.99 10.92
C SER A 654 -14.91 0.82 11.67
N MET A 655 -15.72 0.01 10.99
CA MET A 655 -16.45 -1.10 11.63
C MET A 655 -15.56 -2.26 12.08
N THR A 656 -14.40 -2.47 11.41
CA THR A 656 -13.48 -3.57 11.74
C THR A 656 -12.25 -3.11 12.51
N GLN A 657 -12.21 -1.87 12.94
CA GLN A 657 -11.02 -1.26 13.55
C GLN A 657 -9.77 -1.45 12.67
N SER A 658 -9.92 -1.29 11.38
CA SER A 658 -8.86 -1.47 10.36
C SER A 658 -8.31 -2.91 10.22
N ARG A 659 -9.01 -3.92 10.74
CA ARG A 659 -8.64 -5.34 10.56
C ARG A 659 -9.13 -5.91 9.23
N GLY A 660 -10.22 -5.35 8.68
CA GLY A 660 -10.79 -5.77 7.41
C GLY A 660 -10.00 -5.30 6.20
N SER A 661 -9.99 -6.13 5.17
CA SER A 661 -9.51 -5.79 3.82
C SER A 661 -10.50 -6.30 2.78
N PHE A 662 -10.50 -5.72 1.59
CA PHE A 662 -11.38 -6.16 0.52
C PHE A 662 -10.75 -5.98 -0.86
N THR A 663 -11.30 -6.73 -1.82
CA THR A 663 -11.10 -6.52 -3.26
C THR A 663 -12.46 -6.37 -3.92
N PHE A 664 -12.54 -5.54 -4.96
CA PHE A 664 -13.76 -5.29 -5.70
C PHE A 664 -13.49 -5.28 -7.21
N HIS A 665 -14.17 -6.16 -7.97
CA HIS A 665 -13.98 -6.28 -9.40
C HIS A 665 -15.33 -6.22 -10.12
N PHE A 666 -15.43 -5.43 -11.19
CA PHE A 666 -16.62 -5.36 -12.03
C PHE A 666 -16.94 -6.75 -12.63
N VAL A 667 -18.21 -7.13 -12.63
CA VAL A 667 -18.69 -8.39 -13.19
C VAL A 667 -19.64 -8.16 -14.37
N ARG A 668 -20.70 -7.39 -14.17
CA ARG A 668 -21.76 -7.18 -15.18
C ARG A 668 -22.60 -5.95 -14.89
N TYR A 669 -23.45 -5.62 -15.86
CA TYR A 669 -24.51 -4.65 -15.70
C TYR A 669 -25.84 -5.37 -15.35
N GLU A 670 -26.62 -4.79 -14.42
CA GLU A 670 -27.96 -5.24 -14.06
C GLU A 670 -28.95 -4.08 -14.11
N ASP A 671 -30.27 -4.41 -14.24
CA ASP A 671 -31.35 -3.41 -14.22
C ASP A 671 -31.34 -2.67 -12.88
N CYS A 672 -31.22 -1.35 -12.91
CA CYS A 672 -31.24 -0.52 -11.73
C CYS A 672 -32.64 -0.53 -11.07
N PRO A 673 -32.79 -0.76 -9.77
CA PRO A 673 -34.06 -0.66 -9.07
C PRO A 673 -34.65 0.75 -9.19
N PRO A 674 -36.00 0.90 -9.24
CA PRO A 674 -36.65 2.18 -9.51
C PRO A 674 -36.16 3.35 -8.62
N ALA A 675 -36.07 3.14 -7.32
CA ALA A 675 -35.62 4.19 -6.39
C ALA A 675 -34.15 4.61 -6.64
N ALA A 676 -33.27 3.66 -6.96
CA ALA A 676 -31.87 3.94 -7.30
C ALA A 676 -31.75 4.62 -8.67
N GLN A 677 -32.59 4.21 -9.63
CA GLN A 677 -32.69 4.83 -10.96
C GLN A 677 -33.08 6.30 -10.86
N GLU A 678 -34.15 6.63 -10.11
CA GLU A 678 -34.59 8.03 -9.91
C GLU A 678 -33.47 8.90 -9.33
N LYS A 679 -32.76 8.38 -8.32
CA LYS A 679 -31.63 9.07 -7.71
C LYS A 679 -30.50 9.31 -8.71
N ALA A 680 -30.09 8.29 -9.45
CA ALA A 680 -29.02 8.38 -10.45
C ALA A 680 -29.35 9.36 -11.59
N ILE A 681 -30.62 9.38 -12.07
CA ILE A 681 -31.10 10.32 -13.07
C ILE A 681 -31.04 11.76 -12.53
N ALA A 682 -31.49 11.98 -11.29
CA ALA A 682 -31.46 13.31 -10.67
C ALA A 682 -30.03 13.84 -10.51
N GLU A 683 -29.09 12.98 -10.06
CA GLU A 683 -27.68 13.31 -9.94
C GLU A 683 -27.05 13.63 -11.31
N ALA A 684 -27.31 12.83 -12.34
CA ALA A 684 -26.80 13.07 -13.69
C ALA A 684 -27.28 14.41 -14.28
N LYS A 685 -28.57 14.73 -14.13
CA LYS A 685 -29.12 16.01 -14.58
C LYS A 685 -28.53 17.21 -13.83
N ALA A 686 -28.32 17.07 -12.52
CA ALA A 686 -27.67 18.11 -11.72
C ALA A 686 -26.21 18.37 -12.16
N LEU A 687 -25.48 17.30 -12.51
CA LEU A 687 -24.13 17.40 -13.03
C LEU A 687 -24.09 18.08 -14.40
N GLN A 688 -24.96 17.68 -15.34
CA GLN A 688 -25.06 18.31 -16.67
C GLN A 688 -25.36 19.82 -16.56
N ALA A 689 -26.30 20.21 -15.71
CA ALA A 689 -26.63 21.60 -15.45
C ALA A 689 -25.48 22.42 -14.81
N ALA A 690 -24.57 21.75 -14.08
CA ALA A 690 -23.39 22.38 -13.50
C ALA A 690 -22.24 22.54 -14.53
N GLU A 691 -22.14 21.64 -15.51
CA GLU A 691 -21.14 21.68 -16.58
C GLU A 691 -21.47 22.70 -17.69
N GLU A 692 -22.75 23.01 -17.90
CA GLU A 692 -23.22 24.03 -18.84
C GLU A 692 -23.02 25.48 -18.34
N LYS A 693 -22.76 25.68 -17.05
CA LYS A 693 -22.45 26.98 -16.43
C LYS A 693 -20.92 27.22 -16.39
#